data_f2125b028d61985370df422484c462c5
#
_entry.id   f2125b028d61985370df422484c462c5
#
_cell.length_a   1.000
_cell.length_b   1.000
_cell.length_c   1.000
_cell.angle_alpha   90.00
_cell.angle_beta   90.00
_cell.angle_gamma   90.00
#
_symmetry.space_group_name_H-M   'P 1'
#
loop_
_entity.id
_entity.type
_entity.pdbx_description
1 polymer ?
#
loop_
_entity_poly.entity_id
_entity_poly.type
_entity_poly.pdbx_seq_one_letter_code
_entity_poly.pdbx_strand_id
1 'polypeptide(L)'
;MAHAGAKHLAAPLRSLLASRRRDWQSFAGRRIKTIWTRAASETIRTLCLGSILAFLPVAAAKPATLSSSSKHALARQHHKNVCAKGVHSRHAARKKYLIRSHAQSKYAFASARIPIRNFSAIADASPVSEFPDDSLQNQNELRLPRQSPRKTAALQGVVTDSAGRGIIGAVVALTNRSTGMTRTVSTDADGVFRWTDLAPGNYLLLVQNDGFESVTRDNVSLDAGDVVTLELTLAASATSTTINSRLPRMPELGAPAAIASATNSYARYGELRRRPDAESGQELFVSETLPPSQEVFLEAQDRWNVAMPDWNRYGRGGEYPYVRANHWWDPFNRNRLNGDVPIWGQQTFLNITATSDTFLDERRVPSTSNISSAQPGSSDYFGKGEQFALSQTFRFSFDLFHGDTSFRPADWRILVTPAVNVNYLNVRELGIVNIDVTKGTTRLDAHAGLQEAFAEYKIHDLSANYDFLSVRAGIQNFSSDFRGFLFVDEQPGVRVFGNLHSDRWEYNAAYFNLLEKDTNSGLNTFQPRHQQVIVANFYMQDFVKPGYTTEFSIHYNKDDASVHYDDNGFLVRPAPVGVFQPHEIRAAYLGWTGNGHFGRVNVNHAFYEALGTDSLNPIAGRPVTINAQMGAAEISLDRDWVRYKVSAFYASGDGNPRDGRATGFDTIVDDPSFAGGIFSFWDREELRLPGTGIALTPGNSLLPSMRTNKEEGQANFVNPGIFLVNAGANFDLTPKLKTFLNVNYLRFERTAPIALLLFESPIHNTIGMDTSVGFQYRPPLSENISITGGAAALFPGQGFRDIFSGTTQFSLFANVHFQF
;
A
#
# COMPACT_ATOMS: atom_id res chain seq x y z
N MET A 1 -31.97 7.86 57.35
CA MET A 1 -32.12 9.17 56.70
C MET A 1 -31.04 9.33 55.62
N ALA A 2 -31.16 8.66 54.46
CA ALA A 2 -30.26 8.81 53.32
C ALA A 2 -30.96 8.28 52.06
N HIS A 3 -32.12 8.90 51.64
CA HIS A 3 -32.78 8.49 50.40
C HIS A 3 -33.63 9.60 49.77
N ALA A 4 -33.34 10.88 50.02
CA ALA A 4 -34.17 11.99 49.53
C ALA A 4 -33.40 13.05 48.71
N GLY A 5 -32.09 12.90 48.42
CA GLY A 5 -31.27 13.92 47.75
C GLY A 5 -31.02 13.78 46.24
N ALA A 6 -31.40 12.66 45.62
CA ALA A 6 -31.00 12.33 44.25
C ALA A 6 -32.00 12.64 43.12
N LYS A 7 -33.19 13.17 43.44
CA LYS A 7 -34.27 13.40 42.42
C LYS A 7 -34.38 14.86 41.91
N HIS A 8 -33.71 15.84 42.47
CA HIS A 8 -33.85 17.23 42.07
C HIS A 8 -32.79 17.83 41.14
N LEU A 9 -31.74 17.07 40.82
CA LEU A 9 -30.69 17.54 39.89
C LEU A 9 -30.80 16.97 38.46
N ALA A 10 -31.74 16.07 38.20
CA ALA A 10 -31.90 15.44 36.88
C ALA A 10 -32.82 16.18 35.90
N ALA A 11 -33.62 17.11 36.33
CA ALA A 11 -34.58 17.81 35.47
C ALA A 11 -33.96 18.95 34.60
N PRO A 12 -33.06 19.80 35.08
CA PRO A 12 -32.50 20.88 34.27
C PRO A 12 -31.47 20.39 33.23
N LEU A 13 -30.78 19.27 33.47
CA LEU A 13 -29.84 18.72 32.49
C LEU A 13 -30.52 18.05 31.29
N ARG A 14 -31.67 17.47 31.46
CA ARG A 14 -32.44 16.88 30.35
C ARG A 14 -33.05 17.93 29.41
N SER A 15 -33.42 19.08 29.91
CA SER A 15 -33.95 20.18 29.07
C SER A 15 -32.85 20.88 28.29
N LEU A 16 -31.66 21.03 28.86
CA LEU A 16 -30.50 21.63 28.18
C LEU A 16 -29.93 20.71 27.07
N LEU A 17 -29.92 19.41 27.28
CA LEU A 17 -29.47 18.44 26.27
C LEU A 17 -30.50 18.28 25.15
N ALA A 18 -31.79 18.42 25.43
CA ALA A 18 -32.86 18.35 24.42
C ALA A 18 -32.97 19.62 23.56
N SER A 19 -32.65 20.80 24.09
CA SER A 19 -32.60 22.04 23.30
C SER A 19 -31.36 22.08 22.38
N ARG A 20 -30.17 21.72 22.87
CA ARG A 20 -28.99 21.63 22.05
C ARG A 20 -29.07 20.55 20.96
N ARG A 21 -29.78 19.44 21.21
CA ARG A 21 -30.00 18.40 20.19
C ARG A 21 -30.91 18.88 19.06
N ARG A 22 -31.87 19.75 19.29
CA ARG A 22 -32.73 20.33 18.26
C ARG A 22 -32.00 21.38 17.43
N ASP A 23 -31.16 22.18 18.06
CA ASP A 23 -30.37 23.20 17.35
C ASP A 23 -29.26 22.55 16.48
N TRP A 24 -28.67 21.46 16.96
CA TRP A 24 -27.69 20.69 16.17
C TRP A 24 -28.31 19.99 14.97
N GLN A 25 -29.51 19.39 15.12
CA GLN A 25 -30.22 18.76 14.00
C GLN A 25 -30.72 19.76 12.97
N SER A 26 -31.08 20.98 13.40
CA SER A 26 -31.51 22.05 12.47
C SER A 26 -30.36 22.74 11.75
N PHE A 27 -29.19 22.80 12.38
CA PHE A 27 -27.99 23.43 11.80
C PHE A 27 -27.26 22.50 10.85
N ALA A 28 -27.07 21.25 11.22
CA ALA A 28 -26.45 20.22 10.36
C ALA A 28 -27.35 19.84 9.17
N GLY A 29 -28.64 19.68 9.39
CA GLY A 29 -29.59 19.25 8.36
C GLY A 29 -29.86 20.27 7.24
N ARG A 30 -29.71 21.56 7.49
CA ARG A 30 -29.95 22.59 6.46
C ARG A 30 -28.70 22.95 5.65
N ARG A 31 -27.53 23.04 6.26
CA ARG A 31 -26.31 23.34 5.51
C ARG A 31 -25.78 22.11 4.74
N ILE A 32 -25.84 20.94 5.31
CA ILE A 32 -25.42 19.71 4.61
C ILE A 32 -26.35 19.43 3.42
N LYS A 33 -27.66 19.56 3.58
CA LYS A 33 -28.61 19.39 2.45
C LYS A 33 -28.40 20.40 1.33
N THR A 34 -28.08 21.67 1.62
CA THR A 34 -27.89 22.71 0.60
C THR A 34 -26.52 22.60 -0.09
N ILE A 35 -25.47 22.14 0.59
CA ILE A 35 -24.14 21.91 0.01
C ILE A 35 -24.17 20.64 -0.84
N TRP A 36 -24.78 19.56 -0.36
CA TRP A 36 -24.87 18.30 -1.12
C TRP A 36 -25.77 18.39 -2.34
N THR A 37 -26.87 19.13 -2.29
CA THR A 37 -27.76 19.26 -3.47
C THR A 37 -27.24 20.22 -4.55
N ARG A 38 -26.38 21.19 -4.25
CA ARG A 38 -25.73 22.03 -5.27
C ARG A 38 -24.41 21.48 -5.76
N ALA A 39 -23.51 21.04 -4.87
CA ALA A 39 -22.22 20.46 -5.28
C ALA A 39 -22.41 19.10 -5.96
N ALA A 40 -23.28 18.21 -5.44
CA ALA A 40 -23.51 16.91 -6.03
C ALA A 40 -24.20 16.97 -7.42
N SER A 41 -25.08 17.95 -7.68
CA SER A 41 -25.78 18.00 -8.95
C SER A 41 -24.95 18.55 -10.11
N GLU A 42 -24.01 19.45 -9.86
CA GLU A 42 -23.15 20.03 -10.91
C GLU A 42 -21.82 19.28 -11.03
N THR A 43 -21.18 18.88 -9.92
CA THR A 43 -19.90 18.20 -9.94
C THR A 43 -20.02 16.73 -10.36
N ILE A 44 -21.07 16.03 -9.92
CA ILE A 44 -21.33 14.64 -10.36
C ILE A 44 -21.72 14.60 -11.84
N ARG A 45 -22.49 15.58 -12.35
CA ARG A 45 -22.77 15.67 -13.79
C ARG A 45 -21.52 15.96 -14.63
N THR A 46 -20.61 16.79 -14.13
CA THR A 46 -19.36 17.12 -14.85
C THR A 46 -18.33 16.00 -14.74
N LEU A 47 -18.22 15.33 -13.59
CA LEU A 47 -17.31 14.19 -13.40
C LEU A 47 -17.80 12.92 -14.12
N CYS A 48 -19.11 12.64 -14.11
CA CYS A 48 -19.64 11.50 -14.89
C CYS A 48 -19.56 11.72 -16.39
N LEU A 49 -19.73 12.95 -16.88
CA LEU A 49 -19.55 13.29 -18.30
C LEU A 49 -18.06 13.30 -18.70
N GLY A 50 -17.17 13.74 -17.84
CA GLY A 50 -15.72 13.71 -18.07
C GLY A 50 -15.16 12.28 -18.08
N SER A 51 -15.61 11.42 -17.18
CA SER A 51 -15.17 10.02 -17.10
C SER A 51 -15.73 9.15 -18.23
N ILE A 52 -16.93 9.45 -18.72
CA ILE A 52 -17.54 8.75 -19.87
C ILE A 52 -16.91 9.19 -21.20
N LEU A 53 -16.47 10.44 -21.32
CA LEU A 53 -15.78 10.93 -22.52
C LEU A 53 -14.33 10.46 -22.64
N ALA A 54 -13.68 10.06 -21.55
CA ALA A 54 -12.33 9.48 -21.56
C ALA A 54 -12.27 8.02 -22.03
N PHE A 55 -13.42 7.33 -22.09
CA PHE A 55 -13.52 5.92 -22.52
C PHE A 55 -14.23 5.70 -23.86
N LEU A 56 -14.47 6.76 -24.65
CA LEU A 56 -14.92 6.57 -26.04
C LEU A 56 -13.74 6.12 -26.91
N PRO A 57 -13.85 5.00 -27.62
CA PRO A 57 -12.77 4.52 -28.48
C PRO A 57 -12.54 5.53 -29.60
N VAL A 58 -11.28 5.93 -29.77
CA VAL A 58 -10.84 6.62 -30.99
C VAL A 58 -11.08 5.69 -32.16
N ALA A 59 -12.17 5.89 -32.86
CA ALA A 59 -12.49 5.16 -34.08
C ALA A 59 -11.40 5.44 -35.13
N ALA A 60 -10.77 4.37 -35.57
CA ALA A 60 -9.72 4.37 -36.56
C ALA A 60 -10.09 5.18 -37.80
N ALA A 61 -9.45 6.31 -38.01
CA ALA A 61 -9.43 6.96 -39.29
C ALA A 61 -8.56 6.13 -40.24
N LYS A 62 -9.15 5.65 -41.34
CA LYS A 62 -8.44 4.97 -42.41
C LYS A 62 -7.39 5.92 -43.03
N PRO A 63 -6.18 5.46 -43.31
CA PRO A 63 -5.22 6.28 -44.06
C PRO A 63 -5.71 6.49 -45.51
N ALA A 64 -5.88 7.76 -45.86
CA ALA A 64 -6.06 8.15 -47.27
C ALA A 64 -4.72 7.99 -48.00
N THR A 65 -4.74 7.18 -49.03
CA THR A 65 -3.66 7.06 -49.99
C THR A 65 -3.49 8.35 -50.76
N LEU A 66 -2.34 9.01 -50.60
CA LEU A 66 -1.91 10.10 -51.51
C LEU A 66 -0.80 9.56 -52.42
N SER A 67 -1.13 9.58 -53.69
CA SER A 67 -0.26 9.26 -54.83
C SER A 67 0.85 10.31 -54.99
N SER A 68 2.00 9.79 -55.39
CA SER A 68 3.18 10.52 -55.81
C SER A 68 2.91 11.48 -56.98
N SER A 69 3.42 12.74 -56.92
CA SER A 69 4.24 13.24 -58.03
C SER A 69 4.75 14.68 -57.75
N SER A 70 5.98 14.86 -58.27
CA SER A 70 6.69 16.08 -58.68
C SER A 70 7.46 16.88 -57.65
N LYS A 71 8.68 16.70 -57.72
CA LYS A 71 9.98 17.27 -58.06
C LYS A 71 10.01 18.80 -58.24
N HIS A 72 11.14 19.36 -57.73
CA HIS A 72 11.83 20.63 -58.01
C HIS A 72 11.27 21.89 -57.35
N ALA A 73 12.06 22.82 -56.81
CA ALA A 73 13.47 23.22 -57.00
C ALA A 73 13.87 24.18 -55.88
N LEU A 74 15.12 24.11 -55.55
CA LEU A 74 16.11 25.16 -55.25
C LEU A 74 15.63 26.60 -54.97
N ALA A 75 16.12 27.18 -53.88
CA ALA A 75 17.01 28.35 -53.97
C ALA A 75 17.66 28.69 -52.62
N ARG A 76 18.99 28.80 -52.67
CA ARG A 76 19.92 29.41 -51.73
C ARG A 76 19.79 30.92 -51.69
N GLN A 77 20.09 31.54 -50.56
CA GLN A 77 20.89 32.78 -50.42
C GLN A 77 21.11 33.02 -48.92
N HIS A 78 22.24 32.88 -48.41
CA HIS A 78 23.50 33.65 -48.36
C HIS A 78 23.32 35.16 -48.26
N HIS A 79 23.76 35.75 -47.15
CA HIS A 79 24.82 36.75 -46.97
C HIS A 79 24.86 37.21 -45.52
N LYS A 80 25.94 36.93 -44.81
CA LYS A 80 27.28 37.60 -44.65
C LYS A 80 27.21 38.95 -43.93
N ASN A 81 27.89 38.87 -42.76
CA ASN A 81 28.90 39.78 -42.25
C ASN A 81 28.61 41.29 -42.17
N VAL A 82 28.95 41.89 -41.07
CA VAL A 82 30.14 42.71 -40.95
C VAL A 82 30.45 43.04 -39.47
N CYS A 83 31.72 42.89 -39.10
CA CYS A 83 32.41 43.41 -37.91
C CYS A 83 32.55 44.93 -37.93
N ALA A 84 32.68 45.55 -36.75
CA ALA A 84 33.64 46.63 -36.42
C ALA A 84 33.56 46.96 -34.93
N LYS A 85 34.50 46.63 -34.11
CA LYS A 85 35.65 47.31 -33.55
C LYS A 85 35.42 48.73 -33.02
N GLY A 86 35.87 48.96 -31.75
CA GLY A 86 36.23 50.21 -31.14
C GLY A 86 35.96 50.20 -29.65
N VAL A 87 36.81 49.92 -28.76
CA VAL A 87 38.02 50.48 -28.15
C VAL A 87 37.82 51.77 -27.34
N HIS A 88 38.19 51.68 -26.06
CA HIS A 88 38.55 52.71 -25.05
C HIS A 88 37.37 53.45 -24.40
N SER A 89 37.38 53.81 -23.09
CA SER A 89 38.42 53.88 -22.05
C SER A 89 37.77 54.18 -20.70
N ARG A 90 38.41 53.67 -19.66
CA ARG A 90 38.54 54.19 -18.26
C ARG A 90 37.83 55.48 -17.93
N HIS A 91 37.07 55.56 -16.82
CA HIS A 91 37.53 56.16 -15.58
C HIS A 91 36.50 56.05 -14.41
N ALA A 92 37.03 55.93 -13.24
CA ALA A 92 36.46 55.77 -11.93
C ALA A 92 35.61 56.96 -11.49
N ALA A 93 34.58 56.72 -10.73
CA ALA A 93 34.16 57.58 -9.61
C ALA A 93 33.47 56.76 -8.53
N ARG A 94 34.17 56.60 -7.44
CA ARG A 94 33.63 56.24 -6.12
C ARG A 94 32.58 57.29 -5.70
N LYS A 95 31.37 56.84 -5.43
CA LYS A 95 30.49 57.56 -4.49
C LYS A 95 29.92 56.55 -3.49
N LYS A 96 30.41 56.66 -2.27
CA LYS A 96 29.84 56.12 -1.06
C LYS A 96 28.43 56.68 -0.90
N TYR A 97 27.42 55.81 -0.90
CA TYR A 97 26.16 56.10 -0.21
C TYR A 97 25.93 55.00 0.82
N LEU A 98 26.06 55.41 2.08
CA LEU A 98 25.50 54.71 3.21
C LEU A 98 23.98 54.75 3.05
N ILE A 99 23.39 53.64 2.69
CA ILE A 99 21.98 53.43 2.87
C ILE A 99 21.85 52.43 3.99
N ARG A 100 21.33 52.88 5.13
CA ARG A 100 20.82 52.00 6.18
C ARG A 100 19.89 50.98 5.55
N SER A 101 20.30 49.74 5.50
CA SER A 101 19.41 48.62 5.22
C SER A 101 18.54 48.41 6.48
N HIS A 102 17.32 48.95 6.46
CA HIS A 102 16.24 48.31 7.18
C HIS A 102 16.01 47.03 6.42
N ALA A 103 16.48 45.91 6.98
CA ALA A 103 16.08 44.59 6.58
C ALA A 103 14.61 44.45 6.93
N GLN A 104 13.74 44.76 5.99
CA GLN A 104 12.38 44.24 6.00
C GLN A 104 12.50 42.78 5.66
N SER A 105 12.33 41.93 6.66
CA SER A 105 11.96 40.55 6.48
C SER A 105 10.72 40.48 5.59
N LYS A 106 10.93 40.22 4.31
CA LYS A 106 9.84 39.94 3.40
C LYS A 106 9.47 38.47 3.54
N TYR A 107 8.39 38.26 4.08
CA TYR A 107 7.63 37.08 4.34
C TYR A 107 7.64 36.10 3.17
N ALA A 108 8.23 34.92 3.38
CA ALA A 108 8.03 33.77 2.54
C ALA A 108 6.82 33.00 3.07
N PHE A 109 5.68 33.21 2.44
CA PHE A 109 4.52 32.33 2.64
C PHE A 109 4.58 31.24 1.60
N ALA A 110 4.75 30.04 2.03
CA ALA A 110 4.76 28.89 1.16
C ALA A 110 3.33 28.45 0.81
N SER A 111 3.15 27.88 -0.36
CA SER A 111 1.88 27.35 -0.80
C SER A 111 1.41 26.20 0.08
N ALA A 112 0.15 26.19 0.42
CA ALA A 112 -0.48 25.01 0.98
C ALA A 112 -0.47 23.89 -0.09
N ARG A 113 0.16 22.79 0.20
CA ARG A 113 0.23 21.61 -0.65
C ARG A 113 -0.76 20.57 -0.22
N ILE A 114 -1.22 19.86 -1.22
CA ILE A 114 -1.78 18.55 -1.03
C ILE A 114 -0.73 17.58 -1.55
N PRO A 115 0.01 16.91 -0.69
CA PRO A 115 0.81 15.79 -1.14
C PRO A 115 -0.15 14.67 -1.49
N ILE A 116 -0.28 14.39 -2.78
CA ILE A 116 -1.00 13.24 -3.25
C ILE A 116 0.03 12.16 -3.44
N ARG A 117 0.25 11.43 -2.40
CA ARG A 117 0.87 10.13 -2.52
C ARG A 117 -0.20 9.07 -2.61
N ASN A 118 0.06 8.16 -3.51
CA ASN A 118 -0.82 7.10 -3.90
C ASN A 118 -1.29 6.25 -2.74
N PHE A 119 -2.57 6.07 -2.70
CA PHE A 119 -3.23 5.05 -1.90
C PHE A 119 -2.90 3.61 -2.30
N SER A 120 -2.21 3.41 -3.43
CA SER A 120 -1.67 2.10 -3.81
C SER A 120 -0.62 1.56 -2.83
N ALA A 121 0.05 2.42 -2.06
CA ALA A 121 1.01 1.96 -1.05
C ALA A 121 0.37 1.19 0.13
N ILE A 122 -0.95 1.25 0.31
CA ILE A 122 -1.64 0.41 1.30
C ILE A 122 -1.89 -1.00 0.75
N ALA A 123 -1.89 -1.16 -0.57
CA ALA A 123 -2.02 -2.47 -1.22
C ALA A 123 -0.66 -3.12 -1.53
N ASP A 124 0.40 -2.31 -1.66
CA ASP A 124 1.75 -2.76 -2.05
C ASP A 124 2.79 -2.77 -0.90
N ALA A 125 2.36 -2.55 0.33
CA ALA A 125 3.17 -2.98 1.46
C ALA A 125 3.28 -4.50 1.37
N SER A 126 4.39 -4.95 0.82
CA SER A 126 4.81 -6.31 0.47
C SER A 126 3.94 -7.39 1.06
N PRO A 127 3.54 -8.34 0.28
CA PRO A 127 2.90 -9.51 0.80
C PRO A 127 3.92 -10.31 1.62
N VAL A 128 4.07 -9.99 2.88
CA VAL A 128 4.29 -11.08 3.80
C VAL A 128 3.00 -11.88 3.71
N SER A 129 3.08 -12.98 3.03
CA SER A 129 2.04 -13.95 2.76
C SER A 129 1.02 -14.05 3.88
N GLU A 130 -0.10 -13.37 3.77
CA GLU A 130 -1.34 -13.81 4.40
C GLU A 130 -2.00 -14.82 3.47
N PHE A 131 -1.54 -16.05 3.54
CA PHE A 131 -2.41 -17.17 3.26
C PHE A 131 -3.29 -17.37 4.49
N PRO A 132 -4.61 -17.38 4.37
CA PRO A 132 -5.45 -17.88 5.42
C PRO A 132 -5.21 -19.38 5.52
N ASP A 133 -4.45 -19.80 6.52
CA ASP A 133 -4.31 -21.20 6.89
C ASP A 133 -5.55 -21.58 7.71
N ASP A 134 -6.63 -21.90 6.99
CA ASP A 134 -7.74 -22.61 7.56
C ASP A 134 -7.51 -24.10 7.33
N SER A 135 -6.74 -24.66 8.20
CA SER A 135 -6.88 -26.04 8.65
C SER A 135 -5.72 -26.41 9.58
N LEU A 136 -5.98 -26.59 10.84
CA LEU A 136 -5.64 -27.79 11.58
C LEU A 136 -5.86 -27.59 13.08
N GLN A 137 -6.91 -28.25 13.50
CA GLN A 137 -7.02 -29.02 14.74
C GLN A 137 -6.02 -28.70 15.85
N ASN A 138 -6.53 -28.13 16.95
CA ASN A 138 -6.18 -28.73 18.22
C ASN A 138 -7.37 -28.70 19.18
N GLN A 139 -7.69 -29.89 19.62
CA GLN A 139 -8.61 -30.15 20.70
C GLN A 139 -8.06 -29.51 21.98
N ASN A 140 -8.82 -28.61 22.58
CA ASN A 140 -9.05 -28.66 24.02
C ASN A 140 -10.20 -27.71 24.39
N GLU A 141 -11.05 -28.28 25.18
CA GLU A 141 -12.30 -27.80 25.74
C GLU A 141 -12.34 -26.36 26.20
N LEU A 142 -13.34 -25.63 25.70
CA LEU A 142 -14.03 -24.57 26.46
C LEU A 142 -15.49 -24.51 26.03
N ARG A 143 -16.36 -24.76 27.00
CA ARG A 143 -17.81 -24.84 26.90
C ARG A 143 -18.40 -23.55 26.36
N LEU A 144 -19.12 -23.64 25.24
CA LEU A 144 -20.06 -22.64 24.73
C LEU A 144 -21.51 -23.10 24.88
N PRO A 145 -22.48 -22.21 24.90
CA PRO A 145 -23.88 -22.53 25.25
C PRO A 145 -24.51 -23.44 24.20
N ARG A 146 -25.28 -24.40 24.65
CA ARG A 146 -25.97 -25.41 23.88
C ARG A 146 -26.81 -24.82 22.76
N GLN A 147 -26.31 -24.97 21.53
CA GLN A 147 -27.19 -25.08 20.37
C GLN A 147 -27.66 -26.53 20.25
N SER A 148 -28.94 -26.73 19.96
CA SER A 148 -29.55 -28.03 19.75
C SER A 148 -28.76 -28.88 18.76
N PRO A 149 -28.46 -30.16 19.03
CA PRO A 149 -27.68 -30.97 18.12
C PRO A 149 -28.40 -31.12 16.77
N ARG A 150 -27.81 -30.63 15.71
CA ARG A 150 -28.16 -31.04 14.36
C ARG A 150 -27.81 -32.52 14.29
N LYS A 151 -28.80 -33.39 14.19
CA LYS A 151 -28.59 -34.83 14.01
C LYS A 151 -28.01 -35.02 12.60
N THR A 152 -26.75 -35.36 12.49
CA THR A 152 -26.08 -35.77 11.25
C THR A 152 -26.20 -37.27 11.06
N ALA A 153 -26.16 -37.74 9.84
CA ALA A 153 -26.15 -39.16 9.47
C ALA A 153 -24.74 -39.65 9.21
N ALA A 154 -24.50 -40.94 9.27
CA ALA A 154 -23.25 -41.59 8.92
C ALA A 154 -23.48 -42.65 7.83
N LEU A 155 -22.51 -42.77 6.92
CA LEU A 155 -22.48 -43.79 5.87
C LEU A 155 -21.14 -44.50 5.92
N GLN A 156 -21.14 -45.82 5.99
CA GLN A 156 -19.96 -46.64 5.91
C GLN A 156 -20.20 -47.82 4.98
N GLY A 157 -19.13 -48.45 4.50
CA GLY A 157 -19.27 -49.63 3.69
C GLY A 157 -17.94 -50.29 3.37
N VAL A 158 -18.04 -51.42 2.67
CA VAL A 158 -16.90 -52.21 2.20
C VAL A 158 -17.02 -52.39 0.69
N VAL A 159 -15.89 -52.16 0.00
CA VAL A 159 -15.75 -52.42 -1.43
C VAL A 159 -14.92 -53.67 -1.63
N THR A 160 -15.50 -54.70 -2.27
CA THR A 160 -14.84 -55.99 -2.47
C THR A 160 -14.77 -56.35 -3.97
N ASP A 161 -13.84 -57.22 -4.33
CA ASP A 161 -13.82 -57.88 -5.64
C ASP A 161 -14.81 -59.04 -5.70
N SER A 162 -14.93 -59.67 -6.85
CA SER A 162 -15.81 -60.83 -7.06
C SER A 162 -15.41 -62.07 -6.23
N ALA A 163 -14.25 -62.09 -5.62
CA ALA A 163 -13.78 -63.13 -4.71
C ALA A 163 -13.95 -62.78 -3.21
N GLY A 164 -14.59 -61.63 -2.94
CA GLY A 164 -14.83 -61.14 -1.57
C GLY A 164 -13.65 -60.50 -0.88
N ARG A 165 -12.55 -60.17 -1.57
CA ARG A 165 -11.39 -59.49 -1.00
C ARG A 165 -11.61 -57.99 -1.08
N GLY A 166 -11.27 -57.26 0.01
CA GLY A 166 -11.33 -55.83 0.04
C GLY A 166 -10.45 -55.16 -1.02
N ILE A 167 -10.98 -54.15 -1.69
CA ILE A 167 -10.25 -53.39 -2.71
C ILE A 167 -9.71 -52.12 -2.07
N ILE A 168 -8.38 -52.03 -1.89
CA ILE A 168 -7.69 -50.87 -1.39
C ILE A 168 -7.64 -49.74 -2.41
N GLY A 169 -7.82 -48.50 -1.97
CA GLY A 169 -7.68 -47.31 -2.80
C GLY A 169 -8.84 -47.07 -3.79
N ALA A 170 -9.95 -47.84 -3.73
CA ALA A 170 -11.13 -47.55 -4.50
C ALA A 170 -11.71 -46.17 -4.12
N VAL A 171 -11.93 -45.34 -5.11
CA VAL A 171 -12.50 -43.98 -4.90
C VAL A 171 -14.02 -44.08 -4.80
N VAL A 172 -14.56 -43.72 -3.64
CA VAL A 172 -16.00 -43.68 -3.39
C VAL A 172 -16.45 -42.24 -3.37
N ALA A 173 -17.28 -41.83 -4.34
CA ALA A 173 -17.84 -40.49 -4.46
C ALA A 173 -19.31 -40.47 -4.04
N LEU A 174 -19.69 -39.59 -3.15
CA LEU A 174 -21.05 -39.43 -2.62
C LEU A 174 -21.57 -38.03 -2.94
N THR A 175 -22.58 -37.95 -3.82
CA THR A 175 -23.17 -36.69 -4.28
C THR A 175 -24.55 -36.49 -3.68
N ASN A 176 -24.78 -35.41 -2.96
CA ASN A 176 -26.09 -35.02 -2.47
C ASN A 176 -26.97 -34.52 -3.64
N ARG A 177 -28.10 -35.13 -3.91
CA ARG A 177 -28.96 -34.78 -5.03
C ARG A 177 -29.69 -33.46 -4.93
N SER A 178 -29.89 -32.95 -3.71
CA SER A 178 -30.56 -31.66 -3.48
C SER A 178 -29.64 -30.47 -3.57
N THR A 179 -28.36 -30.63 -3.21
CA THR A 179 -27.37 -29.53 -3.17
C THR A 179 -26.32 -29.63 -4.26
N GLY A 180 -26.20 -30.79 -4.94
CA GLY A 180 -25.14 -31.04 -5.91
C GLY A 180 -23.74 -31.24 -5.32
N MET A 181 -23.59 -31.14 -3.98
CA MET A 181 -22.28 -31.30 -3.32
C MET A 181 -21.82 -32.76 -3.38
N THR A 182 -20.59 -32.97 -3.83
CA THR A 182 -19.93 -34.27 -3.88
C THR A 182 -18.81 -34.33 -2.83
N ARG A 183 -18.77 -35.44 -2.08
CA ARG A 183 -17.67 -35.80 -1.17
C ARG A 183 -17.03 -37.09 -1.64
N THR A 184 -15.71 -37.21 -1.56
CA THR A 184 -14.96 -38.42 -1.94
C THR A 184 -14.17 -38.97 -0.78
N VAL A 185 -14.00 -40.29 -0.74
CA VAL A 185 -13.14 -40.98 0.20
C VAL A 185 -12.51 -42.18 -0.55
N SER A 186 -11.30 -42.56 -0.19
CA SER A 186 -10.69 -43.82 -0.70
C SER A 186 -10.80 -44.89 0.36
N THR A 187 -11.02 -46.16 -0.11
CA THR A 187 -11.07 -47.31 0.78
C THR A 187 -9.69 -47.62 1.38
N ASP A 188 -9.70 -48.13 2.61
CA ASP A 188 -8.49 -48.58 3.32
C ASP A 188 -8.02 -49.97 2.84
N ALA A 189 -7.03 -50.54 3.56
CA ALA A 189 -6.43 -51.85 3.23
C ALA A 189 -7.44 -53.01 3.24
N ASP A 190 -8.54 -52.91 4.01
CA ASP A 190 -9.60 -53.88 4.11
C ASP A 190 -10.78 -53.55 3.18
N GLY A 191 -10.66 -52.55 2.33
CA GLY A 191 -11.70 -52.05 1.42
C GLY A 191 -12.80 -51.24 2.10
N VAL A 192 -12.58 -50.75 3.33
CA VAL A 192 -13.57 -50.03 4.12
C VAL A 192 -13.54 -48.52 3.81
N PHE A 193 -14.74 -47.90 3.72
CA PHE A 193 -14.88 -46.43 3.65
C PHE A 193 -15.89 -45.94 4.68
N ARG A 194 -15.77 -44.70 5.13
CA ARG A 194 -16.64 -44.13 6.15
C ARG A 194 -16.78 -42.60 6.05
N TRP A 195 -18.02 -42.13 6.23
CA TRP A 195 -18.36 -40.72 6.50
C TRP A 195 -19.18 -40.61 7.79
N THR A 196 -18.82 -39.71 8.70
CA THR A 196 -19.48 -39.57 10.00
C THR A 196 -20.37 -38.33 10.11
N ASP A 197 -20.39 -37.46 9.11
CA ASP A 197 -20.95 -36.11 9.23
C ASP A 197 -21.68 -35.69 7.96
N LEU A 198 -22.71 -36.44 7.61
CA LEU A 198 -23.54 -36.20 6.44
C LEU A 198 -24.84 -35.51 6.81
N ALA A 199 -25.25 -34.54 6.00
CA ALA A 199 -26.57 -33.94 6.14
C ALA A 199 -27.65 -34.96 5.74
N PRO A 200 -28.79 -34.99 6.40
CA PRO A 200 -29.92 -35.85 5.93
C PRO A 200 -30.30 -35.51 4.49
N GLY A 201 -30.62 -36.55 3.70
CA GLY A 201 -30.99 -36.32 2.30
C GLY A 201 -30.75 -37.55 1.42
N ASN A 202 -31.06 -37.43 0.12
CA ASN A 202 -30.83 -38.46 -0.89
C ASN A 202 -29.52 -38.27 -1.61
N TYR A 203 -28.74 -39.35 -1.70
CA TYR A 203 -27.40 -39.32 -2.23
C TYR A 203 -27.24 -40.31 -3.41
N LEU A 204 -26.34 -39.92 -4.32
CA LEU A 204 -25.83 -40.77 -5.39
C LEU A 204 -24.43 -41.24 -4.99
N LEU A 205 -24.17 -42.52 -4.94
CA LEU A 205 -22.86 -43.13 -4.66
C LEU A 205 -22.26 -43.68 -5.94
N LEU A 206 -20.99 -43.33 -6.21
CA LEU A 206 -20.22 -43.88 -7.33
C LEU A 206 -18.90 -44.42 -6.77
N VAL A 207 -18.56 -45.65 -7.15
CA VAL A 207 -17.31 -46.33 -6.77
C VAL A 207 -16.52 -46.68 -8.03
N GLN A 208 -15.24 -46.32 -8.01
CA GLN A 208 -14.31 -46.55 -9.12
C GLN A 208 -12.98 -47.04 -8.60
N ASN A 209 -12.37 -47.98 -9.33
CA ASN A 209 -10.98 -48.36 -9.12
C ASN A 209 -10.38 -48.82 -10.46
N ASP A 210 -9.07 -48.60 -10.64
CA ASP A 210 -8.36 -49.00 -11.86
C ASP A 210 -8.40 -50.53 -12.02
N GLY A 211 -8.77 -50.99 -13.22
CA GLY A 211 -8.90 -52.42 -13.52
C GLY A 211 -10.25 -53.04 -13.12
N PHE A 212 -11.22 -52.25 -12.63
CA PHE A 212 -12.56 -52.71 -12.29
C PHE A 212 -13.64 -51.89 -12.99
N GLU A 213 -14.81 -52.46 -13.18
CA GLU A 213 -15.99 -51.76 -13.68
C GLU A 213 -16.55 -50.84 -12.58
N SER A 214 -16.86 -49.56 -12.91
CA SER A 214 -17.44 -48.63 -11.97
C SER A 214 -18.84 -49.04 -11.54
N VAL A 215 -19.16 -48.96 -10.25
CA VAL A 215 -20.47 -49.22 -9.68
C VAL A 215 -21.12 -47.94 -9.20
N THR A 216 -22.34 -47.71 -9.67
CA THR A 216 -23.17 -46.59 -9.26
C THR A 216 -24.37 -47.09 -8.46
N ARG A 217 -24.65 -46.44 -7.32
CA ARG A 217 -25.85 -46.73 -6.52
C ARG A 217 -26.66 -45.44 -6.33
N ASP A 218 -27.82 -45.44 -6.93
CA ASP A 218 -28.81 -44.37 -6.84
C ASP A 218 -29.65 -44.46 -5.57
N ASN A 219 -30.13 -43.31 -5.07
CA ASN A 219 -31.07 -43.19 -3.96
C ASN A 219 -30.60 -43.78 -2.62
N VAL A 220 -29.41 -43.46 -2.19
CA VAL A 220 -28.99 -43.70 -0.81
C VAL A 220 -29.65 -42.63 0.08
N SER A 221 -30.75 -43.00 0.76
CA SER A 221 -31.44 -42.12 1.68
C SER A 221 -30.81 -42.18 3.04
N LEU A 222 -30.49 -41.01 3.63
CA LEU A 222 -29.95 -40.86 4.95
C LEU A 222 -30.86 -39.94 5.78
N ASP A 223 -31.47 -40.50 6.81
CA ASP A 223 -32.26 -39.71 7.77
C ASP A 223 -31.39 -39.22 8.95
N ALA A 224 -31.87 -38.23 9.66
CA ALA A 224 -31.11 -37.62 10.77
C ALA A 224 -30.85 -38.64 11.91
N GLY A 225 -29.60 -39.00 12.12
CA GLY A 225 -29.16 -39.97 13.11
C GLY A 225 -28.89 -41.38 12.57
N ASP A 226 -29.11 -41.62 11.28
CA ASP A 226 -28.90 -42.93 10.69
C ASP A 226 -27.42 -43.28 10.54
N VAL A 227 -27.14 -44.58 10.65
CA VAL A 227 -25.85 -45.19 10.29
C VAL A 227 -26.12 -46.26 9.24
N VAL A 228 -25.88 -45.92 7.99
CA VAL A 228 -26.12 -46.85 6.86
C VAL A 228 -24.82 -47.58 6.53
N THR A 229 -24.90 -48.92 6.36
CA THR A 229 -23.74 -49.73 5.96
C THR A 229 -24.06 -50.34 4.56
N LEU A 230 -23.12 -50.21 3.63
CA LEU A 230 -23.21 -50.68 2.27
C LEU A 230 -22.11 -51.70 1.95
N GLU A 231 -22.49 -52.75 1.26
CA GLU A 231 -21.55 -53.69 0.64
C GLU A 231 -21.59 -53.52 -0.88
N LEU A 232 -20.43 -53.31 -1.50
CA LEU A 232 -20.28 -53.00 -2.91
C LEU A 232 -19.23 -53.94 -3.52
N THR A 233 -19.64 -54.67 -4.56
CA THR A 233 -18.72 -55.60 -5.27
C THR A 233 -18.40 -55.04 -6.63
N LEU A 234 -17.11 -54.87 -6.94
CA LEU A 234 -16.63 -54.45 -8.26
C LEU A 234 -16.24 -55.69 -9.10
N ALA A 235 -16.75 -55.75 -10.32
CA ALA A 235 -16.32 -56.74 -11.28
C ALA A 235 -15.02 -56.34 -11.96
N ALA A 236 -14.08 -57.25 -12.16
CA ALA A 236 -12.86 -56.97 -12.91
C ALA A 236 -13.18 -56.58 -14.33
N SER A 237 -12.65 -55.49 -14.83
CA SER A 237 -12.84 -55.06 -16.22
C SER A 237 -12.13 -56.04 -17.17
N ALA A 238 -12.86 -56.71 -18.06
CA ALA A 238 -12.29 -57.57 -19.08
C ALA A 238 -11.67 -56.71 -20.19
N THR A 239 -10.46 -56.21 -19.99
CA THR A 239 -9.74 -55.45 -21.01
C THR A 239 -8.88 -56.34 -21.83
N SER A 240 -9.37 -56.74 -22.98
CA SER A 240 -8.55 -57.18 -24.09
C SER A 240 -7.91 -55.98 -24.78
N THR A 241 -6.61 -56.04 -24.89
CA THR A 241 -5.71 -55.09 -25.55
C THR A 241 -6.13 -54.88 -27.02
N THR A 242 -6.68 -53.72 -27.34
CA THR A 242 -6.55 -53.12 -28.68
C THR A 242 -6.64 -51.61 -28.62
N ILE A 243 -5.55 -51.00 -28.88
CA ILE A 243 -5.45 -49.54 -29.12
C ILE A 243 -6.23 -49.24 -30.39
N ASN A 244 -7.39 -48.60 -30.26
CA ASN A 244 -7.96 -47.82 -31.35
C ASN A 244 -8.75 -46.64 -30.81
N SER A 245 -8.21 -45.48 -31.19
CA SER A 245 -8.68 -44.16 -31.02
C SER A 245 -10.17 -43.94 -31.33
N ARG A 246 -11.02 -43.88 -30.31
CA ARG A 246 -12.24 -43.08 -30.29
C ARG A 246 -12.69 -42.94 -28.85
N LEU A 247 -12.34 -41.83 -28.26
CA LEU A 247 -12.90 -41.41 -26.99
C LEU A 247 -14.38 -41.09 -27.19
N PRO A 248 -15.29 -41.67 -26.39
CA PRO A 248 -16.67 -41.23 -26.35
C PRO A 248 -16.72 -39.81 -25.77
N ARG A 249 -17.53 -38.93 -26.33
CA ARG A 249 -17.88 -37.66 -25.75
C ARG A 249 -18.36 -37.85 -24.33
N MET A 250 -17.59 -37.39 -23.38
CA MET A 250 -18.06 -37.22 -22.01
C MET A 250 -19.07 -36.07 -21.94
N PRO A 251 -20.15 -36.21 -21.14
CA PRO A 251 -21.01 -35.06 -20.84
C PRO A 251 -20.22 -33.99 -20.13
N GLU A 252 -20.53 -32.76 -20.41
CA GLU A 252 -19.98 -31.58 -19.79
C GLU A 252 -20.21 -31.59 -18.28
N LEU A 253 -19.29 -32.18 -17.51
CA LEU A 253 -19.15 -31.95 -16.06
C LEU A 253 -17.84 -32.59 -15.60
N GLY A 254 -16.86 -31.75 -15.34
CA GLY A 254 -15.80 -32.09 -14.43
C GLY A 254 -14.38 -32.10 -14.96
N ALA A 255 -13.83 -30.94 -15.07
CA ALA A 255 -12.40 -30.74 -14.99
C ALA A 255 -11.86 -30.54 -13.52
N PRO A 256 -12.46 -31.10 -12.45
CA PRO A 256 -11.83 -31.00 -11.12
C PRO A 256 -10.89 -32.15 -10.75
N ALA A 257 -11.04 -33.33 -11.36
CA ALA A 257 -10.35 -34.52 -10.88
C ALA A 257 -8.81 -34.48 -11.12
N ALA A 258 -8.36 -33.99 -12.25
CA ALA A 258 -6.93 -33.89 -12.55
C ALA A 258 -6.24 -32.79 -11.71
N ILE A 259 -6.95 -31.69 -11.42
CA ILE A 259 -6.46 -30.61 -10.57
C ILE A 259 -6.46 -31.03 -9.09
N ALA A 260 -7.48 -31.80 -8.67
CA ALA A 260 -7.54 -32.30 -7.29
C ALA A 260 -6.41 -33.30 -6.98
N SER A 261 -6.05 -34.17 -7.92
CA SER A 261 -4.92 -35.09 -7.71
C SER A 261 -3.57 -34.37 -7.70
N ALA A 262 -3.39 -33.34 -8.52
CA ALA A 262 -2.22 -32.47 -8.46
C ALA A 262 -2.14 -31.67 -7.15
N THR A 263 -3.29 -31.13 -6.69
CA THR A 263 -3.36 -30.38 -5.43
C THR A 263 -3.06 -31.28 -4.22
N ASN A 264 -3.52 -32.52 -4.20
CA ASN A 264 -3.21 -33.46 -3.14
C ASN A 264 -1.72 -33.86 -3.12
N SER A 265 -1.07 -33.95 -4.29
CA SER A 265 0.37 -34.20 -4.34
C SER A 265 1.18 -33.00 -3.81
N TYR A 266 0.71 -31.78 -4.07
CA TYR A 266 1.32 -30.55 -3.53
C TYR A 266 1.10 -30.39 -2.02
N ALA A 267 -0.06 -30.72 -1.51
CA ALA A 267 -0.32 -30.71 -0.06
C ALA A 267 0.60 -31.70 0.69
N ARG A 268 0.81 -32.89 0.14
CA ARG A 268 1.79 -33.86 0.69
C ARG A 268 3.23 -33.36 0.59
N TYR A 269 3.57 -32.69 -0.49
CA TYR A 269 4.90 -32.08 -0.64
C TYR A 269 5.14 -30.96 0.38
N GLY A 270 4.15 -30.13 0.66
CA GLY A 270 4.22 -29.10 1.71
C GLY A 270 4.37 -29.70 3.10
N GLU A 271 3.72 -30.82 3.40
CA GLU A 271 3.90 -31.54 4.68
C GLU A 271 5.30 -32.15 4.79
N LEU A 272 5.84 -32.73 3.73
CA LEU A 272 7.22 -33.26 3.72
C LEU A 272 8.27 -32.16 3.94
N ARG A 273 8.01 -30.95 3.45
CA ARG A 273 8.89 -29.80 3.70
C ARG A 273 8.85 -29.29 5.15
N ARG A 274 7.71 -29.41 5.82
CA ARG A 274 7.57 -29.01 7.22
C ARG A 274 8.27 -29.95 8.21
N ARG A 275 8.72 -31.13 7.76
CA ARG A 275 9.50 -32.09 8.57
C ARG A 275 10.89 -32.21 7.99
N PRO A 276 11.92 -31.66 8.67
CA PRO A 276 13.30 -31.79 8.22
C PRO A 276 13.84 -33.23 8.27
N ASP A 277 13.10 -34.16 8.84
CA ASP A 277 13.50 -35.54 8.98
C ASP A 277 13.20 -36.28 7.69
N ALA A 278 14.20 -36.29 6.82
CA ALA A 278 14.13 -36.86 5.48
C ALA A 278 13.83 -38.39 5.44
N GLU A 279 13.85 -39.04 6.57
CA GLU A 279 13.62 -40.49 6.64
C GLU A 279 12.17 -40.90 6.32
N SER A 280 11.18 -40.06 6.62
CA SER A 280 9.77 -40.36 6.30
C SER A 280 9.37 -40.12 4.85
N GLY A 281 10.18 -39.36 4.09
CA GLY A 281 9.94 -39.09 2.68
C GLY A 281 10.34 -40.23 1.75
N GLN A 282 11.24 -41.10 2.18
CA GLN A 282 11.72 -42.20 1.37
C GLN A 282 10.67 -43.31 1.19
N GLU A 283 9.81 -43.55 2.17
CA GLU A 283 8.78 -44.60 2.07
C GLU A 283 7.61 -44.26 1.12
N LEU A 284 7.39 -42.98 0.82
CA LEU A 284 6.26 -42.54 -0.01
C LEU A 284 6.49 -42.69 -1.54
N PHE A 285 7.73 -42.97 -1.95
CA PHE A 285 8.11 -43.03 -3.37
C PHE A 285 8.71 -44.38 -3.77
N VAL A 286 8.70 -45.38 -2.87
CA VAL A 286 9.18 -46.72 -3.19
C VAL A 286 8.13 -47.47 -3.94
N SER A 287 8.39 -47.80 -5.20
CA SER A 287 7.55 -48.67 -5.99
C SER A 287 7.74 -50.11 -5.50
N GLU A 288 6.72 -50.73 -4.92
CA GLU A 288 6.73 -52.10 -4.47
C GLU A 288 7.05 -53.11 -5.59
N THR A 289 7.14 -52.65 -6.86
CA THR A 289 7.36 -53.49 -8.03
C THR A 289 8.85 -53.59 -8.45
N LEU A 290 9.75 -52.80 -7.86
CA LEU A 290 11.16 -52.82 -8.18
C LEU A 290 11.95 -53.59 -7.11
N PRO A 291 12.88 -54.47 -7.51
CA PRO A 291 13.77 -55.13 -6.53
C PRO A 291 14.61 -54.04 -5.82
N PRO A 292 14.93 -54.25 -4.50
CA PRO A 292 15.58 -53.25 -3.68
C PRO A 292 16.89 -52.66 -4.23
N SER A 293 17.57 -53.40 -5.09
CA SER A 293 18.80 -52.95 -5.79
C SER A 293 18.55 -52.08 -7.02
N GLN A 294 17.30 -51.81 -7.41
CA GLN A 294 16.93 -50.99 -8.56
C GLN A 294 15.96 -49.85 -8.19
N GLU A 295 15.74 -49.64 -6.92
CA GLU A 295 14.95 -48.46 -6.49
C GLU A 295 15.68 -47.20 -6.87
N VAL A 296 15.14 -46.52 -7.88
CA VAL A 296 15.62 -45.19 -8.27
C VAL A 296 14.84 -44.20 -7.41
N PHE A 297 15.51 -43.57 -6.48
CA PHE A 297 14.93 -42.42 -5.76
C PHE A 297 14.70 -41.32 -6.79
N LEU A 298 13.46 -41.06 -7.12
CA LEU A 298 13.03 -39.90 -7.93
C LEU A 298 12.79 -38.75 -6.99
N GLU A 299 13.67 -37.75 -7.05
CA GLU A 299 13.47 -36.52 -6.33
C GLU A 299 12.16 -35.85 -6.75
N ALA A 300 11.32 -35.50 -5.78
CA ALA A 300 10.07 -34.79 -6.07
C ALA A 300 10.38 -33.41 -6.64
N GLN A 301 9.95 -33.16 -7.85
CA GLN A 301 10.12 -31.86 -8.49
C GLN A 301 9.06 -30.90 -8.00
N ASP A 302 9.50 -29.75 -7.43
CA ASP A 302 8.61 -28.65 -7.11
C ASP A 302 8.56 -27.63 -8.26
N ARG A 303 7.69 -26.63 -8.14
CA ARG A 303 7.49 -25.61 -9.18
C ARG A 303 8.72 -24.73 -9.41
N TRP A 304 9.60 -24.61 -8.43
CA TRP A 304 10.82 -23.83 -8.56
C TRP A 304 11.84 -24.50 -9.49
N ASN A 305 11.92 -25.82 -9.43
CA ASN A 305 12.88 -26.61 -10.18
C ASN A 305 12.36 -27.10 -11.54
N VAL A 306 11.05 -27.09 -11.74
CA VAL A 306 10.44 -27.48 -13.01
C VAL A 306 10.65 -26.35 -14.03
N ALA A 307 11.15 -26.71 -15.21
CA ALA A 307 11.21 -25.76 -16.33
C ALA A 307 9.80 -25.25 -16.66
N MET A 308 9.72 -23.98 -17.01
CA MET A 308 8.45 -23.37 -17.38
C MET A 308 7.88 -24.07 -18.64
N PRO A 309 6.68 -24.67 -18.56
CA PRO A 309 6.10 -25.33 -19.70
C PRO A 309 5.59 -24.31 -20.72
N ASP A 310 5.55 -24.74 -21.99
CA ASP A 310 4.92 -23.92 -23.01
C ASP A 310 3.49 -23.55 -22.64
N TRP A 311 3.09 -22.31 -22.87
CA TRP A 311 1.72 -21.86 -22.65
C TRP A 311 0.72 -22.69 -23.44
N ASN A 312 0.99 -22.90 -24.72
CA ASN A 312 0.16 -23.70 -25.62
C ASN A 312 0.63 -25.18 -25.70
N ARG A 313 0.56 -25.90 -24.58
CA ARG A 313 0.95 -27.33 -24.49
C ARG A 313 -0.04 -28.31 -25.11
N TYR A 314 -1.21 -27.83 -25.49
CA TYR A 314 -2.26 -28.68 -26.08
C TYR A 314 -2.37 -28.60 -27.60
N GLY A 315 -1.39 -27.99 -28.27
CA GLY A 315 -1.25 -27.89 -29.70
C GLY A 315 -1.92 -26.69 -30.37
N ARG A 316 -1.66 -26.53 -31.66
CA ARG A 316 -2.17 -25.40 -32.43
C ARG A 316 -3.66 -25.60 -32.74
N GLY A 317 -4.47 -24.61 -32.56
CA GLY A 317 -5.90 -24.60 -32.85
C GLY A 317 -6.77 -25.09 -31.71
N GLY A 318 -6.20 -25.04 -30.49
CA GLY A 318 -6.88 -25.45 -29.29
C GLY A 318 -8.23 -24.79 -29.12
N GLU A 319 -9.26 -25.61 -29.24
CA GLU A 319 -10.59 -25.32 -28.73
C GLU A 319 -10.59 -25.32 -27.18
N TYR A 320 -9.40 -25.43 -26.57
CA TYR A 320 -9.25 -25.49 -25.15
C TYR A 320 -9.55 -24.10 -24.57
N PRO A 321 -10.55 -23.95 -23.69
CA PRO A 321 -11.04 -22.64 -23.25
C PRO A 321 -9.97 -21.83 -22.53
N TYR A 322 -8.90 -22.46 -22.05
CA TYR A 322 -7.84 -21.81 -21.27
C TYR A 322 -6.74 -21.17 -22.14
N VAL A 323 -6.72 -21.37 -23.46
CA VAL A 323 -5.74 -20.79 -24.38
C VAL A 323 -6.32 -19.69 -25.26
N ARG A 324 -7.61 -19.43 -25.23
CA ARG A 324 -8.21 -18.35 -26.00
C ARG A 324 -8.12 -17.03 -25.25
N ALA A 325 -7.51 -16.04 -25.87
CA ALA A 325 -7.66 -14.67 -25.44
C ALA A 325 -9.06 -14.17 -25.77
N ASN A 326 -9.69 -13.47 -24.87
CA ASN A 326 -10.92 -12.75 -25.12
C ASN A 326 -10.64 -11.39 -25.80
N HIS A 327 -11.63 -10.52 -25.92
CA HIS A 327 -11.44 -9.20 -26.49
C HIS A 327 -10.48 -8.38 -25.63
N TRP A 328 -9.62 -7.61 -26.27
CA TRP A 328 -8.63 -6.76 -25.60
C TRP A 328 -9.24 -5.68 -24.69
N TRP A 329 -10.50 -5.30 -24.99
CA TRP A 329 -11.25 -4.29 -24.21
C TRP A 329 -12.06 -4.88 -23.03
N ASP A 330 -12.07 -6.21 -22.87
CA ASP A 330 -12.80 -6.86 -21.79
C ASP A 330 -11.88 -7.06 -20.58
N PRO A 331 -12.03 -6.24 -19.50
CA PRO A 331 -11.14 -6.31 -18.34
C PRO A 331 -11.41 -7.50 -17.44
N PHE A 332 -12.55 -8.15 -17.59
CA PHE A 332 -13.01 -9.21 -16.69
C PHE A 332 -12.72 -10.62 -17.18
N ASN A 333 -12.37 -10.76 -18.44
CA ASN A 333 -12.06 -12.03 -19.05
C ASN A 333 -10.63 -12.08 -19.55
N ARG A 334 -10.11 -13.26 -19.82
CA ARG A 334 -8.74 -13.48 -20.28
C ARG A 334 -8.37 -12.57 -21.44
N ASN A 335 -7.36 -11.80 -21.20
CA ASN A 335 -6.96 -10.74 -22.10
C ASN A 335 -5.42 -10.74 -22.27
N ARG A 336 -4.96 -10.45 -23.47
CA ARG A 336 -3.52 -10.31 -23.74
C ARG A 336 -2.90 -9.11 -23.04
N LEU A 337 -3.70 -8.11 -22.70
CA LEU A 337 -3.24 -6.89 -22.03
C LEU A 337 -3.28 -6.99 -20.51
N ASN A 338 -3.87 -8.04 -19.94
CA ASN A 338 -3.92 -8.29 -18.49
C ASN A 338 -2.90 -9.35 -18.04
N GLY A 339 -1.96 -9.71 -18.89
CA GLY A 339 -0.98 -10.76 -18.57
C GLY A 339 -1.51 -12.18 -18.61
N ASP A 340 -2.76 -12.42 -19.01
CA ASP A 340 -3.40 -13.74 -18.98
C ASP A 340 -2.98 -14.64 -20.14
N VAL A 341 -2.51 -14.05 -21.24
CA VAL A 341 -2.11 -14.78 -22.46
C VAL A 341 -0.84 -14.14 -23.00
N PRO A 342 0.18 -14.93 -23.37
CA PRO A 342 1.42 -14.36 -23.87
C PRO A 342 1.18 -13.54 -25.14
N ILE A 343 1.85 -12.40 -25.21
CA ILE A 343 1.82 -11.51 -26.39
C ILE A 343 2.92 -11.85 -27.37
N TRP A 344 4.02 -12.42 -26.91
CA TRP A 344 5.19 -12.78 -27.70
C TRP A 344 5.76 -14.12 -27.25
N GLY A 345 5.98 -15.02 -28.19
CA GLY A 345 6.44 -16.37 -27.88
C GLY A 345 5.44 -17.13 -27.04
N GLN A 346 5.96 -17.88 -26.05
CA GLN A 346 5.17 -18.72 -25.12
C GLN A 346 5.14 -18.21 -23.68
N GLN A 347 6.04 -17.29 -23.34
CA GLN A 347 6.34 -16.96 -21.95
C GLN A 347 6.52 -15.46 -21.71
N THR A 348 6.25 -14.62 -22.71
CA THR A 348 6.31 -13.15 -22.57
C THR A 348 4.92 -12.58 -22.50
N PHE A 349 4.63 -11.89 -21.41
CA PHE A 349 3.32 -11.37 -21.08
C PHE A 349 3.36 -9.85 -20.97
N LEU A 350 2.26 -9.18 -21.27
CA LEU A 350 2.08 -7.75 -21.06
C LEU A 350 0.86 -7.55 -20.16
N ASN A 351 1.09 -6.85 -19.03
CA ASN A 351 0.01 -6.38 -18.18
C ASN A 351 -0.09 -4.86 -18.29
N ILE A 352 -1.27 -4.36 -18.63
CA ILE A 352 -1.57 -2.92 -18.64
C ILE A 352 -2.55 -2.64 -17.52
N THR A 353 -2.15 -1.76 -16.62
CA THR A 353 -3.01 -1.29 -15.54
C THR A 353 -3.23 0.21 -15.70
N ALA A 354 -4.47 0.65 -15.63
CA ALA A 354 -4.82 2.06 -15.60
C ALA A 354 -5.50 2.37 -14.28
N THR A 355 -5.02 3.37 -13.55
CA THR A 355 -5.64 3.83 -12.32
C THR A 355 -6.09 5.28 -12.42
N SER A 356 -7.15 5.59 -11.72
CA SER A 356 -7.70 6.95 -11.58
C SER A 356 -8.00 7.19 -10.10
N ASP A 357 -7.26 8.11 -9.50
CA ASP A 357 -7.39 8.51 -8.11
C ASP A 357 -7.95 9.92 -8.01
N THR A 358 -9.14 10.05 -7.43
CA THR A 358 -9.78 11.33 -7.17
C THR A 358 -9.77 11.61 -5.68
N PHE A 359 -8.99 12.57 -5.26
CA PHE A 359 -8.85 12.97 -3.87
C PHE A 359 -9.50 14.33 -3.62
N LEU A 360 -10.37 14.40 -2.63
CA LEU A 360 -11.07 15.58 -2.16
C LEU A 360 -10.71 15.82 -0.70
N ASP A 361 -10.40 17.06 -0.34
CA ASP A 361 -10.10 17.43 1.05
C ASP A 361 -10.68 18.81 1.38
N GLU A 362 -11.54 18.88 2.38
CA GLU A 362 -12.01 20.11 3.00
C GLU A 362 -11.44 20.18 4.41
N ARG A 363 -10.62 21.18 4.67
CA ARG A 363 -9.87 21.27 5.92
C ARG A 363 -9.86 22.68 6.49
N ARG A 364 -9.61 22.76 7.80
CA ARG A 364 -9.23 23.99 8.48
C ARG A 364 -7.85 23.78 9.09
N VAL A 365 -6.91 24.57 8.63
CA VAL A 365 -5.54 24.63 9.17
C VAL A 365 -5.20 26.06 9.51
N PRO A 366 -4.31 26.33 10.50
CA PRO A 366 -3.87 27.69 10.79
C PRO A 366 -3.18 28.28 9.57
N SER A 367 -3.76 29.31 8.97
CA SER A 367 -3.25 29.97 7.78
C SER A 367 -2.82 31.38 8.16
N THR A 368 -1.51 31.57 8.39
CA THR A 368 -0.95 32.87 8.72
C THR A 368 -0.83 33.71 7.46
N SER A 369 -1.41 34.93 7.47
CA SER A 369 -1.33 35.87 6.36
C SER A 369 -1.05 37.27 6.87
N ASN A 370 0.00 37.86 6.36
CA ASN A 370 0.31 39.27 6.63
C ASN A 370 -0.72 40.23 6.04
N ILE A 371 -1.44 39.79 5.04
CA ILE A 371 -2.41 40.63 4.35
C ILE A 371 -3.71 40.68 5.14
N SER A 372 -4.17 39.57 5.71
CA SER A 372 -5.29 39.61 6.65
C SER A 372 -5.04 40.46 7.88
N SER A 373 -3.88 40.28 8.48
CA SER A 373 -3.48 41.06 9.68
C SER A 373 -3.21 42.53 9.38
N ALA A 374 -2.87 42.90 8.15
CA ALA A 374 -2.67 44.25 7.72
C ALA A 374 -3.95 45.02 7.39
N GLN A 375 -5.13 44.36 7.36
CA GLN A 375 -6.38 45.07 7.16
C GLN A 375 -6.73 45.95 8.35
N PRO A 376 -7.17 47.19 8.10
CA PRO A 376 -7.57 48.10 9.17
C PRO A 376 -8.65 47.47 10.07
N GLY A 377 -8.41 47.43 11.38
CA GLY A 377 -9.30 46.82 12.36
C GLY A 377 -9.29 45.29 12.44
N SER A 378 -8.45 44.60 11.68
CA SER A 378 -8.24 43.15 11.84
C SER A 378 -7.22 42.88 12.90
N SER A 379 -7.59 42.07 13.87
CA SER A 379 -6.66 41.46 14.86
C SER A 379 -6.47 39.97 14.63
N ASP A 380 -6.96 39.45 13.54
CA ASP A 380 -6.91 38.01 13.20
C ASP A 380 -5.63 37.68 12.44
N TYR A 381 -4.58 37.37 13.17
CA TYR A 381 -3.26 37.01 12.64
C TYR A 381 -3.31 35.69 11.82
N PHE A 382 -4.16 34.73 12.22
CA PHE A 382 -4.26 33.45 11.57
C PHE A 382 -5.30 33.43 10.42
N GLY A 383 -5.97 34.53 10.19
CA GLY A 383 -6.89 34.71 9.07
C GLY A 383 -7.98 33.64 9.00
N LYS A 384 -8.36 33.30 7.77
CA LYS A 384 -9.40 32.28 7.47
C LYS A 384 -8.73 30.99 7.06
N GLY A 385 -8.75 30.01 7.96
CA GLY A 385 -8.05 28.74 7.80
C GLY A 385 -8.75 27.71 6.94
N GLU A 386 -10.00 27.95 6.47
CA GLU A 386 -10.72 26.99 5.65
C GLU A 386 -10.12 26.90 4.24
N GLN A 387 -9.84 25.65 3.83
CA GLN A 387 -9.25 25.33 2.54
C GLN A 387 -10.00 24.18 1.88
N PHE A 388 -10.09 24.20 0.58
CA PHE A 388 -10.61 23.11 -0.24
C PHE A 388 -9.60 22.71 -1.29
N ALA A 389 -9.39 21.42 -1.38
CA ALA A 389 -8.45 20.83 -2.30
C ALA A 389 -9.07 19.68 -3.10
N LEU A 390 -8.78 19.61 -4.37
CA LEU A 390 -9.12 18.49 -5.24
C LEU A 390 -7.89 18.10 -6.03
N SER A 391 -7.66 16.80 -6.15
CA SER A 391 -6.63 16.28 -7.01
C SER A 391 -7.12 15.04 -7.75
N GLN A 392 -6.79 14.99 -9.02
CA GLN A 392 -7.07 13.89 -9.92
C GLN A 392 -5.75 13.39 -10.49
N THR A 393 -5.42 12.13 -10.21
CA THR A 393 -4.23 11.47 -10.74
C THR A 393 -4.63 10.30 -11.62
N PHE A 394 -4.07 10.25 -12.81
CA PHE A 394 -4.15 9.09 -13.71
C PHE A 394 -2.77 8.48 -13.83
N ARG A 395 -2.69 7.14 -13.66
CA ARG A 395 -1.47 6.37 -13.90
C ARG A 395 -1.75 5.27 -14.91
N PHE A 396 -0.81 5.06 -15.81
CA PHE A 396 -0.87 4.00 -16.83
C PHE A 396 0.39 3.16 -16.71
N SER A 397 0.27 1.93 -16.25
CA SER A 397 1.38 1.02 -16.04
C SER A 397 1.44 -0.01 -17.17
N PHE A 398 2.59 -0.12 -17.81
CA PHE A 398 2.89 -1.09 -18.85
C PHE A 398 3.96 -2.03 -18.31
N ASP A 399 3.58 -3.24 -17.97
CA ASP A 399 4.43 -4.25 -17.36
C ASP A 399 4.66 -5.42 -18.33
N LEU A 400 5.83 -5.43 -18.95
CA LEU A 400 6.27 -6.49 -19.86
C LEU A 400 7.22 -7.43 -19.12
N PHE A 401 6.87 -8.69 -19.01
CA PHE A 401 7.69 -9.65 -18.29
C PHE A 401 7.76 -11.01 -18.99
N HIS A 402 8.83 -11.74 -18.69
CA HIS A 402 9.09 -13.09 -19.15
C HIS A 402 9.22 -14.05 -17.98
N GLY A 403 8.54 -15.18 -18.04
CA GLY A 403 8.57 -16.19 -17.00
C GLY A 403 7.25 -16.36 -16.26
N ASP A 404 7.20 -17.27 -15.30
CA ASP A 404 6.04 -17.54 -14.44
C ASP A 404 6.16 -16.73 -13.14
N THR A 405 5.61 -15.55 -13.14
CA THR A 405 5.67 -14.63 -11.99
C THR A 405 4.75 -15.03 -10.83
N SER A 406 3.92 -16.05 -11.00
CA SER A 406 3.00 -16.50 -9.94
C SER A 406 3.71 -17.23 -8.80
N PHE A 407 4.88 -17.83 -9.08
CA PHE A 407 5.59 -18.68 -8.10
C PHE A 407 7.07 -18.42 -7.99
N ARG A 408 7.64 -17.68 -8.91
CA ARG A 408 9.06 -17.36 -8.97
C ARG A 408 9.25 -15.99 -9.60
N PRO A 409 10.38 -15.32 -9.32
CA PRO A 409 10.69 -14.04 -9.95
C PRO A 409 10.68 -14.16 -11.47
N ALA A 410 10.23 -13.12 -12.16
CA ALA A 410 10.37 -13.04 -13.60
C ALA A 410 11.83 -13.23 -14.02
N ASP A 411 12.07 -13.89 -15.14
CA ASP A 411 13.42 -14.00 -15.69
C ASP A 411 13.96 -12.61 -16.09
N TRP A 412 13.07 -11.79 -16.70
CA TRP A 412 13.27 -10.35 -16.87
C TRP A 412 11.92 -9.62 -16.91
N ARG A 413 11.94 -8.36 -16.54
CA ARG A 413 10.77 -7.49 -16.47
C ARG A 413 11.14 -6.07 -16.88
N ILE A 414 10.29 -5.41 -17.64
CA ILE A 414 10.38 -3.99 -17.96
C ILE A 414 9.05 -3.36 -17.59
N LEU A 415 9.09 -2.38 -16.71
CA LEU A 415 7.88 -1.67 -16.27
C LEU A 415 8.04 -0.18 -16.53
N VAL A 416 6.99 0.45 -17.08
CA VAL A 416 6.94 1.89 -17.34
C VAL A 416 5.57 2.42 -16.90
N THR A 417 5.57 3.40 -15.99
CA THR A 417 4.35 3.99 -15.41
C THR A 417 4.37 5.52 -15.54
N PRO A 418 3.94 6.08 -16.69
CA PRO A 418 3.63 7.51 -16.77
C PRO A 418 2.41 7.85 -15.92
N ALA A 419 2.42 9.07 -15.36
CA ALA A 419 1.32 9.60 -14.58
C ALA A 419 1.00 11.05 -14.98
N VAL A 420 -0.27 11.42 -14.86
CA VAL A 420 -0.76 12.79 -15.08
C VAL A 420 -1.59 13.19 -13.88
N ASN A 421 -1.31 14.35 -13.33
CA ASN A 421 -2.08 14.93 -12.23
C ASN A 421 -2.68 16.26 -12.66
N VAL A 422 -3.90 16.51 -12.21
CA VAL A 422 -4.58 17.82 -12.27
C VAL A 422 -5.07 18.13 -10.88
N ASN A 423 -4.65 19.26 -10.32
CA ASN A 423 -5.01 19.62 -8.97
C ASN A 423 -5.58 21.04 -8.89
N TYR A 424 -6.48 21.23 -7.93
CA TYR A 424 -7.10 22.50 -7.62
C TYR A 424 -7.03 22.75 -6.12
N LEU A 425 -6.59 23.96 -5.76
CA LEU A 425 -6.54 24.42 -4.38
C LEU A 425 -7.27 25.77 -4.27
N ASN A 426 -8.16 25.87 -3.29
CA ASN A 426 -8.83 27.11 -2.90
C ASN A 426 -8.55 27.38 -1.42
N VAL A 427 -7.94 28.50 -1.14
CA VAL A 427 -7.71 29.00 0.21
C VAL A 427 -8.40 30.36 0.36
N ARG A 428 -8.51 30.89 1.58
CA ARG A 428 -9.16 32.16 1.81
C ARG A 428 -8.21 33.32 2.14
N GLU A 429 -6.89 33.04 2.14
CA GLU A 429 -5.83 34.00 2.42
C GLU A 429 -4.90 34.15 1.23
N LEU A 430 -4.48 35.40 0.95
CA LEU A 430 -3.49 35.72 -0.09
C LEU A 430 -2.08 35.33 0.35
N GLY A 431 -1.19 35.02 -0.59
CA GLY A 431 0.20 34.64 -0.32
C GLY A 431 0.37 33.22 0.18
N ILE A 432 -0.68 32.37 0.10
CA ILE A 432 -0.64 30.95 0.46
C ILE A 432 -0.44 30.06 -0.79
N VAL A 433 -1.21 30.27 -1.85
CA VAL A 433 -1.10 29.47 -3.08
C VAL A 433 0.12 29.84 -3.92
N ASN A 434 0.61 31.04 -3.80
CA ASN A 434 1.80 31.54 -4.51
C ASN A 434 2.41 32.70 -3.73
N ILE A 435 3.73 32.88 -3.82
CA ILE A 435 4.42 34.00 -3.20
C ILE A 435 3.95 35.33 -3.77
N ASP A 436 3.62 35.37 -5.07
CA ASP A 436 3.01 36.51 -5.72
C ASP A 436 1.52 36.61 -5.38
N VAL A 437 1.18 37.53 -4.51
CA VAL A 437 -0.21 37.74 -4.05
C VAL A 437 -1.18 38.12 -5.17
N THR A 438 -0.69 38.58 -6.31
CA THR A 438 -1.54 38.88 -7.48
C THR A 438 -2.10 37.63 -8.13
N LYS A 439 -1.53 36.47 -7.85
CA LYS A 439 -2.06 35.14 -8.26
C LYS A 439 -3.38 34.77 -7.56
N GLY A 440 -3.75 35.54 -6.51
CA GLY A 440 -5.00 35.34 -5.80
C GLY A 440 -4.95 34.20 -4.77
N THR A 441 -6.13 33.59 -4.54
CA THR A 441 -6.36 32.59 -3.49
C THR A 441 -6.70 31.21 -4.03
N THR A 442 -6.67 31.04 -5.34
CA THR A 442 -6.97 29.76 -6.01
C THR A 442 -5.84 29.37 -6.94
N ARG A 443 -5.61 28.06 -7.07
CA ARG A 443 -4.64 27.50 -8.00
C ARG A 443 -5.28 26.32 -8.73
N LEU A 444 -5.14 26.28 -10.03
CA LEU A 444 -5.36 25.11 -10.87
C LEU A 444 -4.04 24.78 -11.55
N ASP A 445 -3.57 23.58 -11.37
CA ASP A 445 -2.28 23.15 -11.88
C ASP A 445 -2.36 21.74 -12.49
N ALA A 446 -1.44 21.42 -13.40
CA ALA A 446 -1.37 20.11 -14.03
C ALA A 446 0.08 19.74 -14.34
N HIS A 447 0.45 18.52 -13.98
CA HIS A 447 1.78 17.97 -14.23
C HIS A 447 1.71 16.56 -14.81
N ALA A 448 2.70 16.21 -15.63
CA ALA A 448 2.89 14.86 -16.16
C ALA A 448 4.30 14.39 -15.81
N GLY A 449 4.39 13.25 -15.15
CA GLY A 449 5.64 12.67 -14.67
C GLY A 449 5.78 11.21 -15.04
N LEU A 450 6.99 10.68 -14.90
CA LEU A 450 7.31 9.27 -15.01
C LEU A 450 7.60 8.73 -13.61
N GLN A 451 6.66 7.94 -13.10
CA GLN A 451 6.74 7.47 -11.70
C GLN A 451 7.55 6.19 -11.58
N GLU A 452 7.43 5.31 -12.56
CA GLU A 452 8.26 4.12 -12.63
C GLU A 452 8.76 3.92 -14.08
N ALA A 453 10.01 3.54 -14.21
CA ALA A 453 10.62 3.11 -15.48
C ALA A 453 11.87 2.31 -15.16
N PHE A 454 11.74 1.00 -15.07
CA PHE A 454 12.86 0.14 -14.72
C PHE A 454 12.92 -1.13 -15.56
N ALA A 455 14.12 -1.70 -15.61
CA ALA A 455 14.37 -3.06 -16.05
C ALA A 455 14.85 -3.90 -14.87
N GLU A 456 14.34 -5.12 -14.79
CA GLU A 456 14.74 -6.14 -13.80
C GLU A 456 15.23 -7.38 -14.53
N TYR A 457 16.24 -8.00 -13.97
CA TYR A 457 16.80 -9.24 -14.48
C TYR A 457 17.18 -10.18 -13.34
N LYS A 458 16.65 -11.40 -13.37
CA LYS A 458 17.05 -12.46 -12.46
C LYS A 458 18.41 -13.02 -12.90
N ILE A 459 19.44 -12.83 -12.08
CA ILE A 459 20.80 -13.23 -12.40
C ILE A 459 20.95 -14.74 -12.27
N HIS A 460 20.47 -15.30 -11.15
CA HIS A 460 20.64 -16.71 -10.87
C HIS A 460 19.70 -17.21 -9.78
N ASP A 461 19.29 -18.48 -9.86
CA ASP A 461 18.68 -19.21 -8.77
C ASP A 461 19.80 -19.76 -7.89
N LEU A 462 19.86 -19.35 -6.62
CA LEU A 462 20.97 -19.68 -5.69
C LEU A 462 20.83 -21.06 -5.07
N SER A 463 19.62 -21.57 -4.95
CA SER A 463 19.34 -22.92 -4.46
C SER A 463 18.10 -23.50 -5.11
N ALA A 464 17.89 -24.80 -4.89
CA ALA A 464 16.66 -25.49 -5.29
C ALA A 464 15.43 -25.11 -4.43
N ASN A 465 15.59 -24.24 -3.44
CA ASN A 465 14.62 -23.96 -2.40
C ASN A 465 14.19 -22.48 -2.40
N TYR A 466 13.84 -21.91 -3.57
CA TYR A 466 13.32 -20.55 -3.76
C TYR A 466 14.32 -19.41 -3.53
N ASP A 467 15.61 -19.72 -3.39
CA ASP A 467 16.64 -18.71 -3.23
C ASP A 467 17.07 -18.17 -4.60
N PHE A 468 17.14 -16.85 -4.74
CA PHE A 468 17.46 -16.20 -6.00
C PHE A 468 18.25 -14.91 -5.78
N LEU A 469 18.84 -14.41 -6.87
CA LEU A 469 19.50 -13.13 -6.97
C LEU A 469 18.97 -12.38 -8.19
N SER A 470 18.45 -11.17 -7.97
CA SER A 470 17.96 -10.27 -9.03
C SER A 470 18.59 -8.89 -8.93
N VAL A 471 18.63 -8.20 -10.05
CA VAL A 471 19.03 -6.79 -10.15
C VAL A 471 17.91 -6.00 -10.83
N ARG A 472 17.65 -4.80 -10.31
CA ARG A 472 16.69 -3.85 -10.91
C ARG A 472 17.36 -2.49 -11.04
N ALA A 473 17.18 -1.83 -12.18
CA ALA A 473 17.73 -0.52 -12.45
C ALA A 473 16.70 0.39 -13.15
N GLY A 474 16.61 1.61 -12.70
CA GLY A 474 15.67 2.62 -13.21
C GLY A 474 14.87 3.29 -12.12
N ILE A 475 13.85 4.05 -12.50
CA ILE A 475 12.91 4.69 -11.56
C ILE A 475 11.99 3.60 -11.01
N GLN A 476 12.02 3.39 -9.71
CA GLN A 476 11.32 2.30 -9.04
C GLN A 476 10.74 2.74 -7.70
N ASN A 477 9.59 2.20 -7.35
CA ASN A 477 9.03 2.35 -6.02
C ASN A 477 9.87 1.55 -5.01
N PHE A 478 10.14 2.16 -3.87
CA PHE A 478 10.88 1.54 -2.78
C PHE A 478 10.33 2.00 -1.43
N SER A 479 10.08 1.05 -0.54
CA SER A 479 9.83 1.29 0.87
C SER A 479 10.89 0.55 1.68
N SER A 480 11.52 1.24 2.61
CA SER A 480 12.67 0.71 3.33
C SER A 480 12.31 -0.05 4.61
N ASP A 481 11.06 0.00 5.03
CA ASP A 481 10.59 -0.71 6.23
C ASP A 481 9.10 -1.06 6.11
N PHE A 482 8.57 -1.81 7.10
CA PHE A 482 7.19 -2.32 7.08
C PHE A 482 6.10 -1.23 7.16
N ARG A 483 6.41 -0.02 7.58
CA ARG A 483 5.43 1.03 7.85
C ARG A 483 5.72 2.36 7.20
N GLY A 484 6.83 2.49 6.49
CA GLY A 484 7.22 3.71 5.79
C GLY A 484 7.77 4.81 6.71
N PHE A 485 8.45 4.47 7.79
CA PHE A 485 8.95 5.45 8.76
C PHE A 485 10.16 6.23 8.29
N LEU A 486 10.99 5.70 7.37
CA LEU A 486 12.26 6.34 7.04
C LEU A 486 12.40 6.76 5.58
N PHE A 487 12.18 5.83 4.64
CA PHE A 487 12.33 6.11 3.21
C PHE A 487 11.30 5.37 2.38
N VAL A 488 10.39 6.13 1.78
CA VAL A 488 9.38 5.64 0.84
C VAL A 488 9.32 6.60 -0.33
N ASP A 489 9.72 6.17 -1.52
CA ASP A 489 9.65 7.02 -2.71
C ASP A 489 9.76 6.22 -4.01
N GLU A 490 9.40 6.86 -5.14
CA GLU A 490 9.58 6.38 -6.50
C GLU A 490 10.76 7.13 -7.13
N GLN A 491 11.97 6.54 -7.07
CA GLN A 491 13.22 7.22 -7.45
C GLN A 491 14.12 6.35 -8.34
N PRO A 492 14.94 6.99 -9.20
CA PRO A 492 15.91 6.28 -10.00
C PRO A 492 17.02 5.69 -9.12
N GLY A 493 17.30 4.43 -9.35
CA GLY A 493 18.30 3.70 -8.59
C GLY A 493 18.67 2.35 -9.20
N VAL A 494 19.64 1.72 -8.57
CA VAL A 494 20.03 0.34 -8.84
C VAL A 494 19.85 -0.46 -7.56
N ARG A 495 19.17 -1.58 -7.64
CA ARG A 495 18.87 -2.46 -6.52
C ARG A 495 19.29 -3.88 -6.84
N VAL A 496 19.98 -4.51 -5.91
CA VAL A 496 20.31 -5.94 -5.91
C VAL A 496 19.55 -6.57 -4.76
N PHE A 497 18.78 -7.60 -5.01
CA PHE A 497 17.91 -8.21 -4.03
C PHE A 497 17.66 -9.69 -4.30
N GLY A 498 17.18 -10.38 -3.32
CA GLY A 498 16.87 -11.79 -3.41
C GLY A 498 16.61 -12.42 -2.05
N ASN A 499 16.53 -13.75 -2.09
CA ASN A 499 16.24 -14.57 -0.93
C ASN A 499 17.40 -15.55 -0.67
N LEU A 500 17.52 -15.98 0.58
CA LEU A 500 18.48 -16.96 1.04
C LEU A 500 17.85 -17.90 2.06
N HIS A 501 18.48 -19.05 2.26
CA HIS A 501 18.12 -20.01 3.31
C HIS A 501 16.69 -20.54 3.19
N SER A 502 16.33 -20.99 1.99
CA SER A 502 14.99 -21.50 1.65
C SER A 502 13.89 -20.48 1.89
N ASP A 503 14.06 -19.30 1.31
CA ASP A 503 13.12 -18.17 1.35
C ASP A 503 12.85 -17.60 2.77
N ARG A 504 13.74 -17.88 3.74
CA ARG A 504 13.61 -17.35 5.10
C ARG A 504 14.29 -16.02 5.32
N TRP A 505 15.34 -15.75 4.55
CA TRP A 505 16.10 -14.52 4.63
C TRP A 505 15.96 -13.75 3.31
N GLU A 506 15.56 -12.50 3.41
CA GLU A 506 15.48 -11.60 2.28
C GLU A 506 16.52 -10.50 2.44
N TYR A 507 17.10 -10.06 1.34
CA TYR A 507 18.09 -9.00 1.35
C TYR A 507 17.88 -8.01 0.23
N ASN A 508 18.21 -6.76 0.50
CA ASN A 508 18.26 -5.67 -0.45
C ASN A 508 19.55 -4.87 -0.25
N ALA A 509 20.18 -4.49 -1.36
CA ALA A 509 21.19 -3.46 -1.39
C ALA A 509 20.85 -2.51 -2.54
N ALA A 510 20.64 -1.23 -2.23
CA ALA A 510 20.17 -0.26 -3.21
C ALA A 510 20.94 1.06 -3.12
N TYR A 511 21.09 1.70 -4.27
CA TYR A 511 21.58 3.07 -4.42
C TYR A 511 20.57 3.87 -5.21
N PHE A 512 20.13 4.99 -4.69
CA PHE A 512 19.22 5.94 -5.34
C PHE A 512 19.87 7.30 -5.51
N ASN A 513 19.62 7.95 -6.65
CA ASN A 513 19.95 9.34 -6.90
C ASN A 513 18.65 10.09 -7.18
N LEU A 514 18.21 10.91 -6.23
CA LEU A 514 16.86 11.42 -6.20
C LEU A 514 16.60 12.48 -7.27
N LEU A 515 15.39 12.49 -7.80
CA LEU A 515 14.82 13.54 -8.64
C LEU A 515 14.03 14.52 -7.78
N GLU A 516 13.92 15.75 -8.25
CA GLU A 516 12.97 16.73 -7.72
C GLU A 516 11.54 16.27 -8.00
N LYS A 517 10.65 16.68 -7.11
CA LYS A 517 9.21 16.48 -7.28
C LYS A 517 8.55 17.77 -7.78
N ASP A 518 7.51 17.63 -8.58
CA ASP A 518 6.59 18.73 -8.86
C ASP A 518 5.87 19.14 -7.57
N THR A 519 5.92 20.41 -7.24
CA THR A 519 5.45 21.00 -6.00
C THR A 519 4.02 20.65 -5.66
N ASN A 520 3.15 20.65 -6.66
CA ASN A 520 1.70 20.63 -6.49
C ASN A 520 1.10 19.23 -6.62
N SER A 521 1.78 18.34 -7.34
CA SER A 521 1.32 16.98 -7.57
C SER A 521 2.14 15.91 -6.83
N GLY A 522 3.38 16.21 -6.40
CA GLY A 522 4.31 15.23 -5.85
C GLY A 522 4.84 14.22 -6.87
N LEU A 523 4.51 14.37 -8.16
CA LEU A 523 5.03 13.53 -9.22
C LEU A 523 6.51 13.84 -9.50
N ASN A 524 7.23 12.85 -10.03
CA ASN A 524 8.63 13.04 -10.43
C ASN A 524 8.75 14.09 -11.54
N THR A 525 9.75 14.93 -11.40
CA THR A 525 10.32 15.70 -12.53
C THR A 525 11.53 14.95 -13.09
N PHE A 526 12.18 15.48 -14.13
CA PHE A 526 13.47 14.95 -14.61
C PHE A 526 14.67 15.75 -14.09
N GLN A 527 14.46 16.65 -13.14
CA GLN A 527 15.53 17.44 -12.55
C GLN A 527 16.20 16.65 -11.42
N PRO A 528 17.53 16.54 -11.38
CA PRO A 528 18.23 15.90 -10.27
C PRO A 528 18.13 16.75 -9.01
N ARG A 529 17.80 16.11 -7.87
CA ARG A 529 17.75 16.76 -6.56
C ARG A 529 19.13 16.93 -5.91
N HIS A 530 20.16 16.24 -6.39
CA HIS A 530 21.48 16.17 -5.78
C HIS A 530 21.47 15.54 -4.38
N GLN A 531 20.57 14.62 -4.16
CA GLN A 531 20.47 13.80 -2.95
C GLN A 531 20.65 12.34 -3.31
N GLN A 532 21.49 11.64 -2.53
CA GLN A 532 21.85 10.25 -2.74
C GLN A 532 21.50 9.43 -1.51
N VAL A 533 20.87 8.28 -1.72
CA VAL A 533 20.48 7.37 -0.66
C VAL A 533 21.03 5.98 -0.95
N ILE A 534 21.79 5.43 0.00
CA ILE A 534 22.24 4.04 -0.02
C ILE A 534 21.45 3.29 1.04
N VAL A 535 20.95 2.12 0.69
CA VAL A 535 20.17 1.28 1.59
C VAL A 535 20.71 -0.14 1.57
N ALA A 536 20.79 -0.76 2.73
CA ALA A 536 21.00 -2.19 2.89
C ALA A 536 20.02 -2.72 3.95
N ASN A 537 19.13 -3.64 3.54
CA ASN A 537 18.13 -4.27 4.40
C ASN A 537 18.35 -5.77 4.43
N PHE A 538 18.14 -6.35 5.58
CA PHE A 538 18.17 -7.78 5.78
C PHE A 538 16.99 -8.22 6.66
N TYR A 539 16.13 -9.05 6.11
CA TYR A 539 14.92 -9.56 6.75
C TYR A 539 15.13 -11.01 7.15
N MET A 540 14.67 -11.37 8.33
CA MET A 540 14.62 -12.76 8.81
C MET A 540 13.18 -13.12 9.17
N GLN A 541 12.59 -14.00 8.39
CA GLN A 541 11.28 -14.58 8.68
C GLN A 541 11.39 -15.60 9.79
N ASP A 542 10.30 -15.77 10.55
CA ASP A 542 10.21 -16.69 11.68
C ASP A 542 11.29 -16.47 12.75
N PHE A 543 11.71 -15.21 12.94
CA PHE A 543 12.71 -14.85 13.93
C PHE A 543 12.15 -15.03 15.34
N VAL A 544 12.82 -15.86 16.17
CA VAL A 544 12.38 -16.23 17.53
C VAL A 544 11.12 -17.09 17.56
N LYS A 545 10.10 -16.77 16.74
CA LYS A 545 8.84 -17.54 16.65
C LYS A 545 8.29 -17.50 15.22
N PRO A 546 7.62 -18.58 14.76
CA PRO A 546 6.90 -18.57 13.50
C PRO A 546 5.85 -17.46 13.44
N GLY A 547 5.78 -16.75 12.30
CA GLY A 547 4.87 -15.65 12.07
C GLY A 547 5.37 -14.27 12.52
N TYR A 548 6.64 -14.15 12.94
CA TYR A 548 7.26 -12.88 13.23
C TYR A 548 8.51 -12.68 12.36
N THR A 549 8.54 -11.58 11.63
CA THR A 549 9.66 -11.16 10.78
C THR A 549 10.37 -9.97 11.41
N THR A 550 11.70 -10.03 11.50
CA THR A 550 12.53 -8.89 11.88
C THR A 550 13.36 -8.41 10.72
N GLU A 551 13.67 -7.13 10.72
CA GLU A 551 14.51 -6.46 9.75
C GLU A 551 15.62 -5.69 10.45
N PHE A 552 16.82 -5.78 9.93
CA PHE A 552 17.94 -4.90 10.24
C PHE A 552 18.31 -4.11 9.00
N SER A 553 18.50 -2.82 9.16
CA SER A 553 18.76 -1.93 8.04
C SER A 553 19.84 -0.90 8.33
N ILE A 554 20.54 -0.52 7.29
CA ILE A 554 21.48 0.60 7.30
C ILE A 554 21.13 1.50 6.11
N HIS A 555 20.93 2.80 6.38
CA HIS A 555 20.71 3.80 5.36
C HIS A 555 21.78 4.87 5.46
N TYR A 556 22.22 5.38 4.35
CA TYR A 556 23.08 6.54 4.27
C TYR A 556 22.47 7.56 3.32
N ASN A 557 22.18 8.73 3.85
CA ASN A 557 21.62 9.86 3.13
C ASN A 557 22.67 10.96 3.01
N LYS A 558 22.94 11.39 1.79
CA LYS A 558 23.77 12.54 1.48
C LYS A 558 22.94 13.51 0.66
N ASP A 559 22.66 14.68 1.22
CA ASP A 559 21.91 15.77 0.59
C ASP A 559 22.84 16.95 0.38
N ASP A 560 23.21 17.20 -0.87
CA ASP A 560 24.22 18.21 -1.24
C ASP A 560 23.65 19.63 -1.12
N ALA A 561 24.53 20.58 -0.85
CA ALA A 561 24.20 22.00 -0.78
C ALA A 561 23.58 22.49 -2.09
N SER A 562 22.38 23.02 -2.05
CA SER A 562 21.65 23.50 -3.22
C SER A 562 20.74 24.69 -2.94
N VAL A 563 20.29 25.36 -4.01
CA VAL A 563 19.24 26.37 -3.96
C VAL A 563 18.11 25.91 -4.83
N HIS A 564 16.92 25.83 -4.24
CA HIS A 564 15.71 25.43 -4.96
C HIS A 564 14.51 26.27 -4.53
N TYR A 565 13.75 26.71 -5.52
CA TYR A 565 12.45 27.36 -5.36
C TYR A 565 11.39 26.41 -5.88
N ASP A 566 10.30 26.31 -5.16
CA ASP A 566 9.16 25.51 -5.58
C ASP A 566 8.41 26.15 -6.78
N ASP A 567 7.51 25.43 -7.41
CA ASP A 567 6.74 25.91 -8.58
C ASP A 567 5.83 27.12 -8.26
N ASN A 568 5.60 27.37 -6.97
CA ASN A 568 4.83 28.50 -6.47
C ASN A 568 5.71 29.71 -6.08
N GLY A 569 7.02 29.60 -6.31
CA GLY A 569 8.02 30.65 -6.10
C GLY A 569 8.56 30.78 -4.67
N PHE A 570 8.24 29.87 -3.78
CA PHE A 570 8.79 29.87 -2.41
C PHE A 570 10.17 29.20 -2.39
N LEU A 571 11.08 29.75 -1.59
CA LEU A 571 12.38 29.14 -1.34
C LEU A 571 12.21 27.91 -0.45
N VAL A 572 12.60 26.73 -0.92
CA VAL A 572 12.50 25.47 -0.18
C VAL A 572 13.86 24.90 0.22
N ARG A 573 14.91 25.22 -0.49
CA ARG A 573 16.31 24.95 -0.11
C ARG A 573 17.17 26.17 -0.42
N PRO A 574 18.00 26.63 0.52
CA PRO A 574 17.98 26.32 1.97
C PRO A 574 16.69 26.80 2.63
N ALA A 575 16.36 26.25 3.81
CA ALA A 575 15.21 26.71 4.57
C ALA A 575 15.34 28.23 4.89
N PRO A 576 14.28 29.05 4.63
CA PRO A 576 14.34 30.50 4.73
C PRO A 576 14.20 30.99 6.20
N VAL A 577 14.94 30.37 7.12
CA VAL A 577 14.97 30.69 8.55
C VAL A 577 16.42 30.83 9.04
N GLY A 578 16.63 31.59 10.06
CA GLY A 578 17.95 31.75 10.69
C GLY A 578 19.04 32.15 9.71
N VAL A 579 20.05 31.32 9.53
CA VAL A 579 21.14 31.49 8.55
C VAL A 579 20.85 30.66 7.32
N PHE A 580 20.03 31.19 6.41
CA PHE A 580 19.61 30.44 5.19
C PHE A 580 20.68 30.52 4.08
N GLN A 581 21.65 29.64 4.19
CA GLN A 581 22.69 29.42 3.19
C GLN A 581 22.68 27.95 2.78
N PRO A 582 23.01 27.63 1.51
CA PRO A 582 23.13 26.25 1.06
C PRO A 582 24.07 25.45 1.96
N HIS A 583 23.66 24.29 2.38
CA HIS A 583 24.40 23.41 3.28
C HIS A 583 24.25 21.94 2.89
N GLU A 584 25.19 21.11 3.35
CA GLU A 584 25.22 19.67 3.07
C GLU A 584 24.86 18.90 4.33
N ILE A 585 23.99 17.90 4.18
CA ILE A 585 23.63 16.97 5.24
C ILE A 585 24.13 15.58 4.89
N ARG A 586 24.79 14.94 5.84
CA ARG A 586 25.20 13.52 5.78
C ARG A 586 24.68 12.83 7.02
N ALA A 587 23.75 11.90 6.84
CA ALA A 587 23.17 11.13 7.93
C ALA A 587 23.17 9.63 7.62
N ALA A 588 23.65 8.84 8.56
CA ALA A 588 23.53 7.39 8.55
C ALA A 588 22.45 6.97 9.55
N TYR A 589 21.59 6.03 9.15
CA TYR A 589 20.54 5.49 10.01
C TYR A 589 20.78 4.02 10.21
N LEU A 590 20.74 3.58 11.46
CA LEU A 590 20.75 2.18 11.85
C LEU A 590 19.34 1.79 12.28
N GLY A 591 18.73 0.86 11.58
CA GLY A 591 17.35 0.46 11.78
C GLY A 591 17.21 -0.97 12.33
N TRP A 592 16.25 -1.13 13.21
CA TRP A 592 15.73 -2.41 13.66
C TRP A 592 14.21 -2.35 13.68
N THR A 593 13.59 -3.09 12.77
CA THR A 593 12.13 -3.13 12.64
C THR A 593 11.62 -4.56 12.76
N GLY A 594 10.34 -4.72 13.01
CA GLY A 594 9.72 -6.02 13.05
C GLY A 594 8.20 -5.95 12.94
N ASN A 595 7.66 -6.98 12.30
CA ASN A 595 6.23 -7.12 12.09
C ASN A 595 5.83 -8.60 12.20
N GLY A 596 4.68 -8.87 12.79
CA GLY A 596 4.17 -10.23 12.89
C GLY A 596 3.28 -10.45 14.09
N HIS A 597 3.14 -11.71 14.51
CA HIS A 597 2.24 -12.06 15.61
C HIS A 597 2.85 -13.08 16.59
N PHE A 598 2.44 -12.96 17.84
CA PHE A 598 2.72 -13.91 18.91
C PHE A 598 1.39 -14.49 19.42
N GLY A 599 0.97 -15.61 18.86
CA GLY A 599 -0.37 -16.14 19.08
C GLY A 599 -1.44 -15.22 18.47
N ARG A 600 -2.32 -14.64 19.29
CA ARG A 600 -3.38 -13.70 18.84
C ARG A 600 -2.98 -12.23 18.88
N VAL A 601 -1.80 -11.93 19.37
CA VAL A 601 -1.33 -10.56 19.53
C VAL A 601 -0.42 -10.23 18.35
N ASN A 602 -0.83 -9.26 17.55
CA ASN A 602 0.01 -8.70 16.49
C ASN A 602 0.94 -7.66 17.11
N VAL A 603 2.17 -7.64 16.67
CA VAL A 603 3.21 -6.71 17.12
C VAL A 603 3.90 -6.11 15.91
N ASN A 604 4.00 -4.79 15.90
CA ASN A 604 4.85 -4.07 14.96
C ASN A 604 5.72 -3.11 15.76
N HIS A 605 6.99 -3.01 15.41
CA HIS A 605 7.89 -2.05 16.02
C HIS A 605 8.90 -1.53 15.01
N ALA A 606 9.42 -0.34 15.28
CA ALA A 606 10.55 0.25 14.57
C ALA A 606 11.42 1.02 15.56
N PHE A 607 12.73 0.94 15.35
CA PHE A 607 13.73 1.74 16.04
C PHE A 607 14.76 2.20 15.01
N TYR A 608 15.09 3.49 15.05
CA TYR A 608 16.14 4.08 14.24
C TYR A 608 17.04 4.96 15.06
N GLU A 609 18.35 4.82 14.86
CA GLU A 609 19.40 5.75 15.33
C GLU A 609 19.94 6.51 14.14
N ALA A 610 19.88 7.82 14.15
CA ALA A 610 20.43 8.71 13.13
C ALA A 610 21.74 9.33 13.63
N LEU A 611 22.82 9.15 12.88
CA LEU A 611 24.16 9.66 13.18
C LEU A 611 24.70 10.42 11.96
N GLY A 612 25.26 11.63 12.17
CA GLY A 612 25.74 12.37 11.02
C GLY A 612 26.24 13.77 11.30
N THR A 613 26.24 14.58 10.27
CA THR A 613 26.65 15.98 10.33
C THR A 613 25.81 16.83 9.37
N ASP A 614 25.55 18.07 9.78
CA ASP A 614 25.03 19.12 8.92
C ASP A 614 26.07 20.27 8.90
N SER A 615 26.48 20.61 7.71
CA SER A 615 27.58 21.59 7.53
C SER A 615 27.21 23.00 7.97
N LEU A 616 25.91 23.33 7.99
CA LEU A 616 25.40 24.60 8.49
C LEU A 616 23.90 24.53 8.74
N ASN A 617 23.49 24.12 9.94
CA ASN A 617 22.06 24.08 10.23
C ASN A 617 21.46 25.49 10.26
N PRO A 618 20.37 25.78 9.54
CA PRO A 618 19.80 27.11 9.44
C PRO A 618 19.34 27.67 10.78
N ILE A 619 18.77 26.84 11.66
CA ILE A 619 18.22 27.21 12.96
C ILE A 619 19.35 27.40 13.98
N ALA A 620 20.29 26.46 14.01
CA ALA A 620 21.47 26.58 14.92
C ALA A 620 22.44 27.66 14.47
N GLY A 621 22.47 28.03 13.19
CA GLY A 621 23.34 29.01 12.59
C GLY A 621 24.83 28.59 12.59
N ARG A 622 25.10 27.29 12.65
CA ARG A 622 26.45 26.69 12.73
C ARG A 622 26.43 25.23 12.23
N PRO A 623 27.64 24.66 11.98
CA PRO A 623 27.75 23.21 11.80
C PRO A 623 27.33 22.46 13.06
N VAL A 624 26.60 21.33 12.86
CA VAL A 624 26.16 20.49 13.96
C VAL A 624 26.49 19.02 13.69
N THR A 625 26.62 18.28 14.79
CA THR A 625 26.75 16.81 14.77
C THR A 625 25.38 16.21 15.11
N ILE A 626 24.91 15.32 14.30
CA ILE A 626 23.60 14.65 14.41
C ILE A 626 23.76 13.40 15.29
N ASN A 627 22.89 13.29 16.30
CA ASN A 627 22.68 12.07 17.06
C ASN A 627 21.24 12.08 17.58
N ALA A 628 20.38 11.33 16.92
CA ALA A 628 18.93 11.39 17.15
C ALA A 628 18.29 9.99 17.02
N GLN A 629 17.21 9.75 17.79
CA GLN A 629 16.56 8.46 17.88
C GLN A 629 15.06 8.54 17.61
N MET A 630 14.53 7.47 17.02
CA MET A 630 13.11 7.25 16.86
C MET A 630 12.73 5.83 17.29
N GLY A 631 11.58 5.70 17.94
CA GLY A 631 10.98 4.43 18.30
C GLY A 631 9.49 4.42 18.09
N ALA A 632 8.97 3.36 17.48
CA ALA A 632 7.55 3.11 17.29
C ALA A 632 7.21 1.71 17.75
N ALA A 633 6.05 1.52 18.35
CA ALA A 633 5.53 0.21 18.71
C ALA A 633 4.00 0.21 18.61
N GLU A 634 3.45 -0.81 17.97
CA GLU A 634 2.02 -1.06 17.90
C GLU A 634 1.74 -2.48 18.34
N ILE A 635 0.77 -2.64 19.24
CA ILE A 635 0.22 -3.93 19.65
C ILE A 635 -1.24 -3.95 19.22
N SER A 636 -1.67 -5.01 18.54
CA SER A 636 -3.07 -5.17 18.17
C SER A 636 -3.59 -6.58 18.46
N LEU A 637 -4.89 -6.66 18.68
CA LEU A 637 -5.60 -7.89 18.98
C LEU A 637 -6.82 -8.02 18.07
N ASP A 638 -6.86 -9.08 17.29
CA ASP A 638 -7.99 -9.43 16.46
C ASP A 638 -9.03 -10.21 17.27
N ARG A 639 -10.26 -9.73 17.28
CA ARG A 639 -11.38 -10.41 17.88
C ARG A 639 -12.60 -10.35 16.95
N ASP A 640 -12.85 -11.44 16.26
CA ASP A 640 -13.88 -11.57 15.24
C ASP A 640 -13.75 -10.48 14.15
N TRP A 641 -14.69 -9.58 14.05
CA TRP A 641 -14.75 -8.49 13.09
C TRP A 641 -14.10 -7.18 13.60
N VAL A 642 -13.44 -7.20 14.75
CA VAL A 642 -12.81 -6.01 15.36
C VAL A 642 -11.34 -6.25 15.64
N ARG A 643 -10.48 -5.33 15.20
CA ARG A 643 -9.07 -5.23 15.60
C ARG A 643 -8.91 -4.04 16.54
N TYR A 644 -8.51 -4.30 17.76
CA TYR A 644 -8.12 -3.26 18.72
C TYR A 644 -6.64 -2.97 18.63
N LYS A 645 -6.26 -1.70 18.67
CA LYS A 645 -4.86 -1.26 18.53
C LYS A 645 -4.48 -0.31 19.65
N VAL A 646 -3.25 -0.44 20.13
CA VAL A 646 -2.58 0.55 20.99
C VAL A 646 -1.19 0.76 20.41
N SER A 647 -0.83 2.03 20.16
CA SER A 647 0.45 2.37 19.56
C SER A 647 1.13 3.49 20.33
N ALA A 648 2.45 3.49 20.31
CA ALA A 648 3.27 4.56 20.84
C ALA A 648 4.35 4.92 19.82
N PHE A 649 4.59 6.23 19.63
CA PHE A 649 5.63 6.76 18.77
C PHE A 649 6.43 7.80 19.54
N TYR A 650 7.74 7.70 19.43
CA TYR A 650 8.70 8.64 20.02
C TYR A 650 9.72 9.05 18.96
N ALA A 651 9.96 10.34 18.87
CA ALA A 651 11.09 10.91 18.14
C ALA A 651 11.77 11.94 19.06
N SER A 652 13.08 11.81 19.19
CA SER A 652 13.87 12.73 20.00
C SER A 652 13.79 14.16 19.46
N GLY A 653 13.84 15.13 20.36
CA GLY A 653 13.85 16.56 20.06
C GLY A 653 15.17 17.23 20.47
N ASP A 654 15.41 18.41 19.93
CA ASP A 654 16.58 19.21 20.26
C ASP A 654 16.29 20.10 21.47
N GLY A 655 17.03 19.89 22.56
CA GLY A 655 16.88 20.66 23.79
C GLY A 655 17.64 21.96 23.81
N ASN A 656 18.64 22.15 22.92
CA ASN A 656 19.44 23.35 22.84
C ASN A 656 19.81 23.71 21.39
N PRO A 657 18.90 24.32 20.64
CA PRO A 657 19.06 24.55 19.20
C PRO A 657 20.23 25.52 18.84
N ARG A 658 20.98 26.03 19.79
CA ARG A 658 22.12 26.92 19.55
C ARG A 658 23.49 26.27 19.77
N ASP A 659 23.57 25.05 20.21
CA ASP A 659 24.82 24.33 20.39
C ASP A 659 25.29 23.63 19.11
N GLY A 660 26.34 22.84 19.16
CA GLY A 660 26.90 22.12 18.02
C GLY A 660 26.35 20.71 17.86
N ARG A 661 25.24 20.38 18.55
CA ARG A 661 24.57 19.05 18.47
C ARG A 661 23.16 19.22 17.97
N ALA A 662 22.73 18.32 17.11
CA ALA A 662 21.37 18.23 16.62
C ALA A 662 20.79 16.88 17.06
N THR A 663 19.84 16.91 17.97
CA THR A 663 19.29 15.71 18.61
C THR A 663 17.83 15.46 18.28
N GLY A 664 17.20 16.27 17.42
CA GLY A 664 15.85 16.06 16.91
C GLY A 664 15.86 15.08 15.75
N PHE A 665 15.13 13.98 15.87
CA PHE A 665 15.08 12.97 14.80
C PHE A 665 14.34 13.51 13.58
N ASP A 666 14.89 13.23 12.41
CA ASP A 666 14.24 13.48 11.13
C ASP A 666 14.54 12.36 10.13
N THR A 667 13.69 12.20 9.13
CA THR A 667 13.70 11.11 8.18
C THR A 667 14.35 11.49 6.84
N ILE A 668 14.44 10.57 5.91
CA ILE A 668 14.81 10.86 4.51
C ILE A 668 13.56 11.39 3.78
N VAL A 669 12.61 10.54 3.48
CA VAL A 669 11.27 10.85 2.97
C VAL A 669 10.33 9.77 3.51
N ASP A 670 9.56 10.08 4.55
CA ASP A 670 8.66 9.14 5.19
C ASP A 670 7.23 9.21 4.62
N ASP A 671 6.47 8.14 4.82
CA ASP A 671 5.02 8.05 4.54
C ASP A 671 4.40 7.02 5.50
N PRO A 672 4.29 7.37 6.80
CA PRO A 672 4.04 6.38 7.82
C PRO A 672 2.58 5.91 7.83
N SER A 673 2.38 4.59 7.71
CA SER A 673 1.08 3.95 7.95
C SER A 673 0.96 3.54 9.43
N PHE A 674 0.80 4.53 10.33
CA PHE A 674 0.84 4.33 11.78
C PHE A 674 -0.11 5.27 12.51
N ALA A 675 -0.61 4.91 13.71
CA ALA A 675 -1.44 5.75 14.58
C ALA A 675 -2.63 6.44 13.90
N GLY A 676 -3.27 5.78 12.94
CA GLY A 676 -4.35 6.32 12.13
C GLY A 676 -3.95 6.64 10.69
N GLY A 677 -2.66 6.93 10.43
CA GLY A 677 -2.15 7.27 9.10
C GLY A 677 -2.99 8.36 8.44
N ILE A 678 -3.40 8.15 7.20
CA ILE A 678 -4.21 9.10 6.42
C ILE A 678 -5.49 9.60 7.10
N PHE A 679 -6.02 8.88 8.09
CA PHE A 679 -7.20 9.31 8.84
C PHE A 679 -6.85 10.31 9.95
N SER A 680 -5.59 10.37 10.42
CA SER A 680 -5.11 11.32 11.42
C SER A 680 -5.01 12.72 10.84
N PHE A 681 -5.50 13.73 11.57
CA PHE A 681 -5.30 15.13 11.19
C PHE A 681 -3.82 15.52 11.26
N TRP A 682 -3.15 15.12 12.35
CA TRP A 682 -1.77 15.47 12.59
C TRP A 682 -0.81 14.90 11.55
N ASP A 683 -1.01 13.66 11.15
CA ASP A 683 -0.19 12.99 10.14
C ASP A 683 -0.42 13.57 8.74
N ARG A 684 -1.67 13.73 8.34
CA ARG A 684 -2.01 14.12 6.96
C ARG A 684 -1.80 15.60 6.67
N GLU A 685 -2.11 16.52 7.62
CA GLU A 685 -2.17 17.94 7.32
C GLU A 685 -0.83 18.64 7.52
N GLU A 686 -0.47 19.48 6.56
CA GLU A 686 0.65 20.38 6.71
C GLU A 686 0.27 21.56 7.64
N LEU A 687 1.11 21.81 8.66
CA LEU A 687 0.96 22.92 9.60
C LEU A 687 2.17 23.84 9.50
N ARG A 688 1.98 25.05 8.97
CA ARG A 688 3.07 26.02 8.83
C ARG A 688 3.30 26.82 10.09
N LEU A 689 4.59 27.00 10.43
CA LEU A 689 4.99 27.83 11.56
C LEU A 689 4.76 29.30 11.24
N PRO A 690 4.08 30.05 12.13
CA PRO A 690 3.76 31.46 11.90
C PRO A 690 5.02 32.32 11.68
N GLY A 691 4.95 33.22 10.69
CA GLY A 691 6.02 34.16 10.40
C GLY A 691 7.32 33.57 9.86
N THR A 692 7.31 32.29 9.51
CA THR A 692 8.44 31.56 8.92
C THR A 692 8.09 30.98 7.56
N GLY A 693 9.08 30.49 6.82
CA GLY A 693 8.88 29.76 5.57
C GLY A 693 8.89 28.24 5.73
N ILE A 694 8.85 27.73 6.97
CA ILE A 694 8.91 26.31 7.25
C ILE A 694 7.58 25.78 7.80
N ALA A 695 7.36 24.49 7.65
CA ALA A 695 6.24 23.79 8.25
C ALA A 695 6.64 23.23 9.63
N LEU A 696 5.75 23.29 10.61
CA LEU A 696 5.90 22.56 11.86
C LEU A 696 5.83 21.05 11.58
N THR A 697 4.79 20.61 10.86
CA THR A 697 4.69 19.27 10.28
C THR A 697 4.50 19.40 8.77
N PRO A 698 5.25 18.64 7.95
CA PRO A 698 5.22 18.80 6.50
C PRO A 698 4.02 18.11 5.81
N GLY A 699 3.13 17.45 6.58
CA GLY A 699 2.05 16.61 6.06
C GLY A 699 2.53 15.21 5.64
N ASN A 700 1.64 14.22 5.77
CA ASN A 700 1.95 12.79 5.62
C ASN A 700 3.22 12.38 6.37
N SER A 701 3.35 12.87 7.58
CA SER A 701 4.46 12.61 8.49
C SER A 701 4.02 12.81 9.94
N LEU A 702 4.46 11.92 10.81
CA LEU A 702 4.23 12.07 12.25
C LEU A 702 5.15 13.11 12.89
N LEU A 703 6.22 13.50 12.20
CA LEU A 703 7.30 14.31 12.77
C LEU A 703 7.02 15.82 12.67
N PRO A 704 7.17 16.57 13.76
CA PRO A 704 7.27 18.03 13.70
C PRO A 704 8.69 18.42 13.25
N SER A 705 9.05 18.05 12.02
CA SER A 705 10.43 18.13 11.52
C SER A 705 10.92 19.56 11.27
N MET A 706 10.00 20.52 11.18
CA MET A 706 10.32 21.91 10.88
C MET A 706 11.08 22.09 9.56
N ARG A 707 10.76 21.27 8.55
CA ARG A 707 11.25 21.42 7.18
C ARG A 707 10.43 22.46 6.41
N THR A 708 10.98 22.98 5.33
CA THR A 708 10.20 23.78 4.38
C THR A 708 9.14 22.95 3.67
N ASN A 709 9.49 21.72 3.34
CA ASN A 709 8.71 20.75 2.62
C ASN A 709 9.31 19.36 2.79
N LYS A 710 8.49 18.32 2.82
CA LYS A 710 8.96 16.95 3.00
C LYS A 710 9.83 16.47 1.84
N GLU A 711 9.40 16.74 0.63
CA GLU A 711 9.98 16.16 -0.58
C GLU A 711 11.05 17.03 -1.21
N GLU A 712 10.91 18.35 -1.15
CA GLU A 712 11.84 19.31 -1.74
C GLU A 712 12.75 19.97 -0.71
N GLY A 713 12.33 20.05 0.55
CA GLY A 713 13.14 20.58 1.66
C GLY A 713 14.19 19.59 2.15
N GLN A 714 15.20 20.10 2.85
CA GLN A 714 16.23 19.25 3.48
C GLN A 714 15.78 18.75 4.85
N ALA A 715 16.31 17.61 5.29
CA ALA A 715 16.10 17.11 6.64
C ALA A 715 16.62 18.11 7.69
N ASN A 716 15.91 18.22 8.81
CA ASN A 716 16.29 19.13 9.87
C ASN A 716 16.30 18.44 11.23
N PHE A 717 17.49 18.26 11.79
CA PHE A 717 17.69 17.59 13.06
C PHE A 717 17.68 18.56 14.27
N VAL A 718 17.42 19.83 14.02
CA VAL A 718 17.16 20.84 15.07
C VAL A 718 15.65 21.07 15.11
N ASN A 719 14.91 20.10 15.60
CA ASN A 719 13.45 20.08 15.64
C ASN A 719 12.94 19.68 17.03
N PRO A 720 11.64 19.87 17.31
CA PRO A 720 11.10 19.63 18.65
C PRO A 720 10.93 18.15 19.02
N GLY A 721 10.97 17.23 18.08
CA GLY A 721 10.59 15.85 18.32
C GLY A 721 9.16 15.67 18.82
N ILE A 722 8.71 14.45 19.01
CA ILE A 722 7.33 14.15 19.41
C ILE A 722 7.22 12.90 20.26
N PHE A 723 6.24 12.90 21.14
CA PHE A 723 5.72 11.73 21.81
C PHE A 723 4.23 11.61 21.50
N LEU A 724 3.81 10.46 20.95
CA LEU A 724 2.45 10.16 20.59
C LEU A 724 2.01 8.84 21.21
N VAL A 725 0.79 8.81 21.75
CA VAL A 725 0.12 7.57 22.16
C VAL A 725 -1.21 7.48 21.43
N ASN A 726 -1.46 6.34 20.83
CA ASN A 726 -2.67 6.05 20.06
C ASN A 726 -3.47 4.93 20.71
N ALA A 727 -4.80 5.07 20.67
CA ALA A 727 -5.76 3.99 20.85
C ALA A 727 -6.69 3.97 19.63
N GLY A 728 -6.80 2.83 18.99
CA GLY A 728 -7.59 2.68 17.78
C GLY A 728 -8.37 1.38 17.70
N ALA A 729 -9.34 1.35 16.81
CA ALA A 729 -10.08 0.14 16.47
C ALA A 729 -10.46 0.13 14.99
N ASN A 730 -10.27 -1.01 14.35
CA ASN A 730 -10.74 -1.25 12.99
C ASN A 730 -11.92 -2.23 13.05
N PHE A 731 -12.97 -1.97 12.28
CA PHE A 731 -14.18 -2.76 12.27
C PHE A 731 -14.46 -3.26 10.84
N ASP A 732 -14.45 -4.56 10.64
CA ASP A 732 -14.86 -5.20 9.40
C ASP A 732 -16.38 -5.40 9.42
N LEU A 733 -17.15 -4.33 9.18
CA LEU A 733 -18.61 -4.35 9.28
C LEU A 733 -19.26 -5.29 8.26
N THR A 734 -18.69 -5.36 7.09
CA THR A 734 -19.02 -6.32 6.03
C THR A 734 -17.74 -6.65 5.25
N PRO A 735 -17.69 -7.70 4.43
CA PRO A 735 -16.53 -7.97 3.56
C PRO A 735 -16.15 -6.82 2.62
N LYS A 736 -17.08 -5.87 2.39
CA LYS A 736 -16.91 -4.72 1.51
C LYS A 736 -16.80 -3.38 2.22
N LEU A 737 -17.03 -3.34 3.53
CA LEU A 737 -17.01 -2.09 4.31
C LEU A 737 -16.19 -2.29 5.59
N LYS A 738 -15.08 -1.58 5.65
CA LYS A 738 -14.26 -1.40 6.87
C LYS A 738 -14.42 0.00 7.41
N THR A 739 -14.40 0.14 8.74
CA THR A 739 -14.40 1.45 9.40
C THR A 739 -13.26 1.52 10.40
N PHE A 740 -12.77 2.73 10.65
CA PHE A 740 -11.61 3.01 11.46
C PHE A 740 -11.93 4.08 12.50
N LEU A 741 -11.46 3.87 13.71
CA LEU A 741 -11.55 4.85 14.78
C LEU A 741 -10.18 5.00 15.43
N ASN A 742 -9.67 6.24 15.57
CA ASN A 742 -8.40 6.51 16.21
C ASN A 742 -8.50 7.73 17.13
N VAL A 743 -7.73 7.67 18.21
CA VAL A 743 -7.53 8.76 19.15
C VAL A 743 -6.04 8.83 19.47
N ASN A 744 -5.41 9.95 19.14
CA ASN A 744 -4.01 10.23 19.38
C ASN A 744 -3.87 11.31 20.45
N TYR A 745 -3.05 11.07 21.45
CA TYR A 745 -2.53 12.11 22.34
C TYR A 745 -1.14 12.50 21.86
N LEU A 746 -0.93 13.81 21.64
CA LEU A 746 0.26 14.37 21.00
C LEU A 746 0.96 15.35 21.94
N ARG A 747 2.29 15.24 22.03
CA ARG A 747 3.13 16.10 22.84
C ARG A 747 4.49 16.31 22.18
N PHE A 748 4.97 17.56 22.13
CA PHE A 748 6.37 17.84 21.79
C PHE A 748 7.32 17.22 22.83
N GLU A 749 8.42 16.68 22.38
CA GLU A 749 9.48 16.21 23.28
C GLU A 749 10.24 17.42 23.85
N ARG A 750 10.65 18.36 22.99
CA ARG A 750 11.31 19.64 23.33
C ARG A 750 10.64 20.78 22.56
N THR A 751 10.54 21.95 23.16
CA THR A 751 9.94 23.14 22.51
C THR A 751 10.95 24.25 22.22
N ALA A 752 12.22 24.03 22.55
CA ALA A 752 13.28 25.01 22.39
C ALA A 752 13.49 25.49 20.93
N PRO A 753 13.45 24.61 19.88
CA PRO A 753 13.57 25.06 18.51
C PRO A 753 12.41 25.98 18.08
N ILE A 754 11.19 25.64 18.48
CA ILE A 754 9.99 26.45 18.17
C ILE A 754 10.08 27.82 18.89
N ALA A 755 10.39 27.79 20.18
CA ALA A 755 10.55 29.03 20.98
C ALA A 755 11.62 29.95 20.41
N LEU A 756 12.72 29.37 19.90
CA LEU A 756 13.78 30.15 19.24
C LEU A 756 13.29 30.87 17.98
N LEU A 757 12.56 30.16 17.11
CA LEU A 757 12.09 30.70 15.83
C LEU A 757 10.95 31.70 15.98
N LEU A 758 10.06 31.48 16.95
CA LEU A 758 8.93 32.36 17.19
C LEU A 758 9.29 33.54 18.11
N PHE A 759 10.51 33.56 18.70
CA PHE A 759 10.93 34.55 19.72
C PHE A 759 9.99 34.54 20.92
N GLU A 760 9.44 33.41 21.26
CA GLU A 760 8.45 33.21 22.32
C GLU A 760 8.95 32.20 23.36
N SER A 761 8.70 32.47 24.64
CA SER A 761 9.04 31.55 25.73
C SER A 761 8.20 31.89 26.97
N PRO A 762 7.67 30.87 27.67
CA PRO A 762 7.79 29.42 27.39
C PRO A 762 6.68 28.94 26.47
N ILE A 763 6.98 27.92 25.62
CA ILE A 763 5.98 27.14 24.88
C ILE A 763 5.75 25.81 25.61
N HIS A 764 4.50 25.46 25.87
CA HIS A 764 4.14 24.22 26.53
C HIS A 764 4.31 23.01 25.56
N ASN A 765 4.51 21.83 26.14
CA ASN A 765 4.74 20.64 25.34
C ASN A 765 3.47 19.99 24.76
N THR A 766 2.27 20.25 25.31
CA THR A 766 1.04 19.55 24.90
C THR A 766 0.53 20.08 23.56
N ILE A 767 0.60 19.26 22.50
CA ILE A 767 0.03 19.57 21.18
C ILE A 767 -1.49 19.47 21.24
N GLY A 768 -2.02 18.34 21.74
CA GLY A 768 -3.45 18.16 21.88
C GLY A 768 -3.90 16.72 21.66
N MET A 769 -5.18 16.57 21.32
CA MET A 769 -5.79 15.29 20.97
C MET A 769 -6.27 15.33 19.52
N ASP A 770 -5.80 14.38 18.71
CA ASP A 770 -6.30 14.15 17.35
C ASP A 770 -7.22 12.94 17.36
N THR A 771 -8.44 13.14 16.90
CA THR A 771 -9.46 12.09 16.84
C THR A 771 -9.95 11.95 15.42
N SER A 772 -10.04 10.70 14.95
CA SER A 772 -10.46 10.45 13.57
C SER A 772 -11.40 9.24 13.45
N VAL A 773 -12.26 9.33 12.45
CA VAL A 773 -13.11 8.25 11.98
C VAL A 773 -13.00 8.14 10.48
N GLY A 774 -12.87 6.92 9.98
CA GLY A 774 -12.76 6.68 8.56
C GLY A 774 -13.50 5.43 8.11
N PHE A 775 -13.60 5.28 6.81
CA PHE A 775 -14.16 4.08 6.19
C PHE A 775 -13.43 3.76 4.88
N GLN A 776 -13.44 2.49 4.53
CA GLN A 776 -13.07 1.99 3.22
C GLN A 776 -14.22 1.12 2.70
N TYR A 777 -14.71 1.42 1.52
CA TYR A 777 -15.85 0.74 0.90
C TYR A 777 -15.49 0.25 -0.51
N ARG A 778 -15.78 -1.01 -0.78
CA ARG A 778 -15.70 -1.61 -2.12
C ARG A 778 -17.11 -1.95 -2.58
N PRO A 779 -17.62 -1.36 -3.69
CA PRO A 779 -18.96 -1.64 -4.18
C PRO A 779 -19.18 -3.13 -4.49
N PRO A 780 -20.40 -3.66 -4.34
CA PRO A 780 -20.73 -5.01 -4.74
C PRO A 780 -20.44 -5.23 -6.23
N LEU A 781 -19.99 -6.44 -6.58
CA LEU A 781 -19.68 -6.88 -7.94
C LEU A 781 -18.52 -6.12 -8.63
N SER A 782 -17.77 -5.31 -7.88
CA SER A 782 -16.59 -4.62 -8.42
C SER A 782 -15.46 -4.64 -7.41
N GLU A 783 -14.33 -5.23 -7.78
CA GLU A 783 -13.07 -5.10 -7.04
C GLU A 783 -12.22 -3.92 -7.57
N ASN A 784 -12.63 -3.35 -8.70
CA ASN A 784 -11.92 -2.28 -9.40
C ASN A 784 -12.19 -0.88 -8.81
N ILE A 785 -13.12 -0.77 -7.86
CA ILE A 785 -13.50 0.49 -7.24
C ILE A 785 -13.27 0.40 -5.75
N SER A 786 -12.52 1.37 -5.21
CA SER A 786 -12.37 1.54 -3.77
C SER A 786 -12.68 2.99 -3.40
N ILE A 787 -13.52 3.17 -2.39
CA ILE A 787 -13.88 4.49 -1.86
C ILE A 787 -13.38 4.54 -0.42
N THR A 788 -12.46 5.45 -0.15
CA THR A 788 -11.93 5.70 1.19
C THR A 788 -12.30 7.11 1.61
N GLY A 789 -12.76 7.28 2.82
CA GLY A 789 -13.09 8.61 3.32
C GLY A 789 -13.02 8.68 4.83
N GLY A 790 -12.88 9.89 5.34
CA GLY A 790 -12.76 10.09 6.78
C GLY A 790 -12.95 11.53 7.20
N ALA A 791 -13.09 11.69 8.51
CA ALA A 791 -13.12 12.97 9.18
C ALA A 791 -12.18 12.93 10.38
N ALA A 792 -11.41 13.99 10.57
CA ALA A 792 -10.49 14.14 11.69
C ALA A 792 -10.62 15.50 12.36
N ALA A 793 -10.30 15.56 13.64
CA ALA A 793 -10.30 16.80 14.40
C ALA A 793 -9.14 16.82 15.41
N LEU A 794 -8.34 17.87 15.35
CA LEU A 794 -7.33 18.17 16.35
C LEU A 794 -7.90 19.17 17.37
N PHE A 795 -7.98 18.74 18.61
CA PHE A 795 -8.35 19.56 19.76
C PHE A 795 -7.09 20.15 20.39
N PRO A 796 -6.87 21.46 20.25
CA PRO A 796 -5.60 22.09 20.65
C PRO A 796 -5.28 21.94 22.14
N GLY A 797 -4.09 21.45 22.46
CA GLY A 797 -3.48 21.55 23.76
C GLY A 797 -2.83 22.92 23.99
N GLN A 798 -2.21 23.14 25.16
CA GLN A 798 -1.65 24.42 25.47
C GLN A 798 -0.48 24.78 24.56
N GLY A 799 0.42 23.86 24.26
CA GLY A 799 1.57 24.16 23.39
C GLY A 799 1.14 24.48 21.94
N PHE A 800 0.07 23.86 21.44
CA PHE A 800 -0.50 24.25 20.14
C PHE A 800 -1.13 25.65 20.20
N ARG A 801 -1.75 26.03 21.33
CA ARG A 801 -2.35 27.36 21.53
C ARG A 801 -1.30 28.46 21.69
N ASP A 802 -0.14 28.13 22.23
CA ASP A 802 0.98 29.07 22.34
C ASP A 802 1.55 29.39 20.93
N ILE A 803 1.49 28.45 19.98
CA ILE A 803 1.99 28.65 18.61
C ILE A 803 0.93 29.21 17.68
N PHE A 804 -0.31 28.72 17.82
CA PHE A 804 -1.44 28.99 16.93
C PHE A 804 -2.63 29.54 17.72
N SER A 805 -3.82 29.48 17.17
CA SER A 805 -5.05 29.81 17.89
C SER A 805 -5.61 28.61 18.66
N GLY A 806 -6.49 28.88 19.65
CA GLY A 806 -7.24 27.85 20.36
C GLY A 806 -8.37 27.21 19.57
N THR A 807 -8.47 27.48 18.28
CA THR A 807 -9.54 26.97 17.40
C THR A 807 -9.28 25.49 17.08
N THR A 808 -10.31 24.65 17.24
CA THR A 808 -10.25 23.26 16.80
C THR A 808 -10.01 23.18 15.30
N GLN A 809 -8.99 22.44 14.91
CA GLN A 809 -8.73 22.14 13.51
C GLN A 809 -9.52 20.91 13.09
N PHE A 810 -9.85 20.80 11.81
CA PHE A 810 -10.57 19.65 11.29
C PHE A 810 -10.22 19.39 9.82
N SER A 811 -10.46 18.17 9.38
CA SER A 811 -10.42 17.83 7.98
C SER A 811 -11.47 16.77 7.64
N LEU A 812 -11.99 16.84 6.42
CA LEU A 812 -12.91 15.89 5.83
C LEU A 812 -12.41 15.53 4.43
N PHE A 813 -12.11 14.25 4.21
CA PHE A 813 -11.58 13.83 2.93
C PHE A 813 -12.32 12.63 2.35
N ALA A 814 -12.23 12.50 1.04
CA ALA A 814 -12.66 11.32 0.30
C ALA A 814 -11.68 11.04 -0.84
N ASN A 815 -11.36 9.77 -1.02
CA ASN A 815 -10.62 9.27 -2.16
C ASN A 815 -11.45 8.23 -2.90
N VAL A 816 -11.58 8.40 -4.21
CA VAL A 816 -12.21 7.42 -5.09
C VAL A 816 -11.15 6.89 -6.01
N HIS A 817 -10.83 5.62 -5.86
CA HIS A 817 -9.86 4.90 -6.65
C HIS A 817 -10.56 3.96 -7.64
N PHE A 818 -10.22 4.09 -8.91
CA PHE A 818 -10.59 3.16 -9.97
C PHE A 818 -9.34 2.49 -10.50
N GLN A 819 -9.40 1.18 -10.70
CA GLN A 819 -8.33 0.40 -11.32
C GLN A 819 -8.90 -0.48 -12.43
N PHE A 820 -8.22 -0.46 -13.56
CA PHE A 820 -8.52 -1.31 -14.72
C PHE A 820 -7.37 -2.27 -14.95
#